data_52f444ecae2bece5b25e435316a389d7
#
_entry.id   52f444ecae2bece5b25e435316a389d7
#
_cell.length_a   1.000
_cell.length_b   1.000
_cell.length_c   1.000
_cell.angle_alpha   90.00
_cell.angle_beta   90.00
_cell.angle_gamma   90.00
#
_symmetry.space_group_name_H-M   'P 1'
#
loop_
_entity.id
_entity.type
_entity.pdbx_description
1 polymer ?
#
loop_
_entity_poly.entity_id
_entity_poly.type
_entity_poly.pdbx_seq_one_letter_code
_entity_poly.pdbx_strand_id
1 'polypeptide(L)'
;MYKHFFSLLCVAAFGLTASFAQRADNYVPTNDRNVKLTETNLPIAFINVKGKTIQRNERITARMKIIDNKEGKNYGDTIAHPNQKADYDGYISLKYRGNSSFNSSDKKPYGFKTLSQTLEEGGKKQKVKLLGMGKDNDWAFLAPFSDKSMIRDVLTFELGRPYFGYTPHSRFVEIVLDGTYYGVYILTERPGKGKSRLNLNDPGSDGGDLTGDYHVEIDRDDETIFYTSPYRPLGWDGQPNYSKKITYQYDDPDGDDLLEMPSANREAIDKAINDMEKSFTLDNYTDPAVGYRKYINTTSFIDYLLSTEFSFNIDGYRLSTHLYKYSDTRAANEGLDNRWQATLWDFNIAYGNANYNSGERTDLWQYDFNSRSGDDQQVPFWWKKLLDDPSFVKEMQARWKEYRLGAYSDANIEATINRLTDELTSGGAIDRNEQAWKMFGRAVWPNYYVGNSYADEINYLKQWISKRLAFLDSKLLVREADASTEPLTLSADACNADVVVEATPSKSHITSPIDSWRTFYSQDVRSTGGLPADGKLVSASKVAYQLGDYAKNNVVAMASNDQHRISFAQPIAANTIYLLATSTAGASTLGVVLNYEDGTSSEECTVSVRDWSVPDLQGDEAYTGLGFISIENEELSDRFRYCLFENAIAANPIKKLAGLTLTRKSGGNAYVFAVSRGVPQGATGVANVSDNQPRTVTAYFTADGIKTATPVKGLNIVRYSDGSSKKIVVK
;
A
#
# COMPACT_ATOMS: atom_id res chain seq x y z
N MET A 1 -60.55 -11.99 11.45
CA MET A 1 -60.57 -10.54 11.76
C MET A 1 -59.46 -10.24 12.75
N TYR A 2 -58.22 -10.03 12.25
CA TYR A 2 -57.11 -9.40 12.99
C TYR A 2 -56.19 -8.75 11.93
N LYS A 3 -56.16 -7.43 11.96
CA LYS A 3 -55.26 -6.59 11.14
C LYS A 3 -53.94 -6.50 11.88
N HIS A 4 -52.86 -6.94 11.25
CA HIS A 4 -51.51 -6.62 11.69
C HIS A 4 -51.01 -5.39 10.92
N PHE A 5 -50.81 -4.32 11.65
CA PHE A 5 -50.07 -3.12 11.23
C PHE A 5 -48.56 -3.47 11.20
N PHE A 6 -47.98 -3.45 10.03
CA PHE A 6 -46.52 -3.39 9.90
C PHE A 6 -46.12 -1.92 9.84
N SER A 7 -45.50 -1.43 10.91
CA SER A 7 -44.81 -0.14 10.91
C SER A 7 -43.50 -0.30 10.15
N LEU A 8 -43.40 0.29 8.97
CA LEU A 8 -42.17 0.50 8.23
C LEU A 8 -41.41 1.64 8.93
N LEU A 9 -40.36 1.30 9.69
CA LEU A 9 -39.42 2.29 10.18
C LEU A 9 -38.40 2.56 9.02
N CYS A 10 -38.69 3.61 8.24
CA CYS A 10 -37.69 4.20 7.36
C CYS A 10 -36.61 4.87 8.22
N VAL A 11 -35.49 4.22 8.42
CA VAL A 11 -34.28 4.87 8.90
C VAL A 11 -33.73 5.68 7.73
N ALA A 12 -34.09 6.95 7.68
CA ALA A 12 -33.43 7.91 6.82
C ALA A 12 -32.01 8.12 7.39
N ALA A 13 -31.03 7.46 6.79
CA ALA A 13 -29.62 7.81 6.98
C ALA A 13 -29.41 9.19 6.36
N PHE A 14 -29.60 10.24 7.14
CA PHE A 14 -29.09 11.56 6.80
C PHE A 14 -27.55 11.44 6.84
N GLY A 15 -26.94 11.42 5.67
CA GLY A 15 -25.51 11.73 5.53
C GLY A 15 -25.30 13.14 6.03
N LEU A 16 -24.88 13.27 7.29
CA LEU A 16 -24.34 14.52 7.81
C LEU A 16 -23.02 14.78 7.10
N THR A 17 -23.07 15.44 5.94
CA THR A 17 -21.93 16.23 5.50
C THR A 17 -21.71 17.26 6.60
N ALA A 18 -20.64 17.08 7.37
CA ALA A 18 -20.25 18.08 8.36
C ALA A 18 -19.87 19.35 7.61
N SER A 19 -20.84 20.21 7.37
CA SER A 19 -20.63 21.57 6.92
C SER A 19 -19.93 22.29 8.06
N PHE A 20 -18.59 22.34 8.02
CA PHE A 20 -17.86 23.21 8.93
C PHE A 20 -18.21 24.66 8.62
N ALA A 21 -18.55 25.42 9.66
CA ALA A 21 -18.67 26.87 9.53
C ALA A 21 -17.36 27.38 8.94
N GLN A 22 -17.43 28.07 7.81
CA GLN A 22 -16.26 28.67 7.16
C GLN A 22 -15.56 29.61 8.15
N ARG A 23 -14.30 29.33 8.44
CA ARG A 23 -13.51 30.20 9.33
C ARG A 23 -13.16 31.51 8.60
N ALA A 24 -13.04 32.58 9.37
CA ALA A 24 -12.60 33.85 8.83
C ALA A 24 -11.19 33.72 8.19
N ASP A 25 -10.97 34.35 7.05
CA ASP A 25 -9.72 34.26 6.28
C ASP A 25 -8.49 34.72 7.10
N ASN A 26 -8.70 35.56 8.10
CA ASN A 26 -7.68 36.08 9.02
C ASN A 26 -7.69 35.39 10.38
N TYR A 27 -8.24 34.18 10.48
CA TYR A 27 -8.27 33.42 11.74
C TYR A 27 -6.87 33.27 12.35
N VAL A 28 -6.76 33.65 13.61
CA VAL A 28 -5.51 33.51 14.39
C VAL A 28 -5.55 32.21 15.18
N PRO A 29 -4.61 31.28 14.94
CA PRO A 29 -4.56 30.03 15.69
C PRO A 29 -4.35 30.27 17.19
N THR A 30 -5.04 29.48 18.01
CA THR A 30 -4.85 29.45 19.46
C THR A 30 -4.05 28.21 19.84
N ASN A 31 -2.85 28.43 20.38
CA ASN A 31 -1.98 27.38 20.92
C ASN A 31 -1.41 27.80 22.27
N ASP A 32 -0.77 26.91 23.00
CA ASP A 32 -0.03 27.30 24.21
C ASP A 32 1.23 28.04 23.79
N ARG A 33 1.24 29.35 23.97
CA ARG A 33 2.33 30.27 23.62
C ARG A 33 3.51 30.25 24.60
N ASN A 34 3.39 29.50 25.69
CA ASN A 34 4.45 29.39 26.70
C ASN A 34 5.47 28.29 26.39
N VAL A 35 5.20 27.46 25.39
CA VAL A 35 6.13 26.39 25.00
C VAL A 35 7.44 26.99 24.50
N LYS A 36 8.54 26.50 25.03
CA LYS A 36 9.89 26.94 24.67
C LYS A 36 10.60 25.90 23.83
N LEU A 37 11.12 26.32 22.69
CA LEU A 37 12.05 25.52 21.90
C LEU A 37 13.47 25.87 22.36
N THR A 38 14.12 24.98 23.11
CA THR A 38 15.52 25.12 23.53
C THR A 38 16.46 24.52 22.50
N GLU A 39 16.36 23.23 22.27
CA GLU A 39 17.12 22.51 21.23
C GLU A 39 16.25 21.43 20.56
N THR A 40 16.61 21.08 19.34
CA THR A 40 15.97 20.03 18.56
C THR A 40 16.94 19.43 17.54
N ASN A 41 16.67 18.21 17.09
CA ASN A 41 17.32 17.59 15.92
C ASN A 41 16.71 18.06 14.59
N LEU A 42 15.49 18.60 14.60
CA LEU A 42 14.82 19.09 13.41
C LEU A 42 15.32 20.48 13.00
N PRO A 43 15.33 20.84 11.71
CA PRO A 43 15.48 22.22 11.28
C PRO A 43 14.45 23.14 11.93
N ILE A 44 14.84 24.38 12.21
CA ILE A 44 13.96 25.40 12.79
C ILE A 44 13.70 26.50 11.78
N ALA A 45 12.42 26.74 11.45
CA ALA A 45 12.00 27.85 10.62
C ALA A 45 11.51 29.01 11.49
N PHE A 46 12.33 30.05 11.64
CA PHE A 46 11.95 31.30 12.24
C PHE A 46 11.26 32.19 11.21
N ILE A 47 10.01 32.53 11.45
CA ILE A 47 9.19 33.37 10.56
C ILE A 47 8.81 34.63 11.33
N ASN A 48 9.09 35.78 10.76
CA ASN A 48 8.74 37.08 11.34
C ASN A 48 7.83 37.83 10.35
N VAL A 49 6.58 38.01 10.75
CA VAL A 49 5.58 38.76 9.99
C VAL A 49 5.43 40.20 10.47
N LYS A 50 6.26 40.62 11.41
CA LYS A 50 6.27 42.00 12.01
C LYS A 50 4.87 42.40 12.52
N GLY A 51 4.16 41.47 13.15
CA GLY A 51 2.82 41.68 13.69
C GLY A 51 1.71 41.81 12.66
N LYS A 52 2.00 41.58 11.35
CA LYS A 52 0.96 41.51 10.33
C LYS A 52 0.12 40.25 10.54
N THR A 53 -1.17 40.35 10.26
CA THR A 53 -2.09 39.19 10.27
C THR A 53 -1.93 38.38 8.98
N ILE A 54 -1.67 37.08 9.12
CA ILE A 54 -1.63 36.18 7.96
C ILE A 54 -3.06 35.95 7.47
N GLN A 55 -3.26 35.94 6.17
CA GLN A 55 -4.57 35.79 5.54
C GLN A 55 -4.58 34.60 4.57
N ARG A 56 -5.77 34.15 4.23
CA ARG A 56 -5.97 33.08 3.24
C ARG A 56 -5.89 33.59 1.79
N ASN A 57 -6.52 34.73 1.53
CA ASN A 57 -6.69 35.26 0.19
C ASN A 57 -5.56 36.18 -0.27
N GLU A 58 -4.83 36.77 0.68
CA GLU A 58 -3.74 37.70 0.38
C GLU A 58 -2.42 37.19 0.93
N ARG A 59 -1.35 37.48 0.20
CA ARG A 59 0.02 37.20 0.64
C ARG A 59 0.60 38.42 1.35
N ILE A 60 1.21 38.18 2.48
CA ILE A 60 1.97 39.20 3.20
C ILE A 60 3.48 38.92 3.08
N THR A 61 4.28 39.97 3.13
CA THR A 61 5.74 39.83 3.27
C THR A 61 6.09 39.37 4.68
N ALA A 62 6.96 38.35 4.77
CA ALA A 62 7.60 37.91 6.00
C ALA A 62 9.12 37.74 5.81
N ARG A 63 9.87 37.79 6.89
CA ARG A 63 11.27 37.34 6.93
C ARG A 63 11.28 35.90 7.43
N MET A 64 11.98 35.02 6.73
CA MET A 64 12.18 33.66 7.18
C MET A 64 13.65 33.31 7.25
N LYS A 65 14.04 32.67 8.37
CA LYS A 65 15.36 32.06 8.54
C LYS A 65 15.19 30.60 8.90
N ILE A 66 15.78 29.70 8.14
CA ILE A 66 15.80 28.26 8.44
C ILE A 66 17.18 27.91 8.96
N ILE A 67 17.24 27.38 10.19
CA ILE A 67 18.46 26.86 10.80
C ILE A 67 18.51 25.36 10.59
N ASP A 68 19.64 24.87 10.07
CA ASP A 68 19.92 23.45 9.92
C ASP A 68 21.42 23.21 10.13
N ASN A 69 21.80 22.95 11.36
CA ASN A 69 23.18 22.62 11.73
C ASN A 69 23.48 21.17 11.36
N LYS A 70 24.56 20.93 10.65
CA LYS A 70 24.93 19.58 10.18
C LYS A 70 25.20 18.57 11.29
N GLU A 71 25.40 19.02 12.51
CA GLU A 71 25.69 18.20 13.68
C GLU A 71 24.43 17.68 14.39
N GLY A 72 23.24 17.90 13.80
CA GLY A 72 21.97 17.37 14.30
C GLY A 72 21.41 18.06 15.53
N LYS A 73 21.95 19.22 15.93
CA LYS A 73 21.41 20.06 17.02
C LYS A 73 21.16 21.49 16.55
N ASN A 74 19.91 21.90 16.61
CA ASN A 74 19.45 23.24 16.29
C ASN A 74 18.90 23.88 17.57
N TYR A 75 19.18 25.18 17.79
CA TYR A 75 18.82 25.89 19.02
C TYR A 75 17.80 26.97 18.74
N GLY A 76 16.79 27.04 19.62
CA GLY A 76 15.73 28.06 19.56
C GLY A 76 16.19 29.44 19.98
N ASP A 77 17.18 29.51 20.88
CA ASP A 77 17.79 30.78 21.31
C ASP A 77 18.91 31.19 20.34
N THR A 78 18.58 32.08 19.42
CA THR A 78 19.53 32.61 18.43
C THR A 78 20.51 33.63 18.99
N ILE A 79 20.28 34.18 20.23
CA ILE A 79 21.18 35.10 20.90
C ILE A 79 22.29 34.30 21.60
N ALA A 80 21.93 33.26 22.34
CA ALA A 80 22.90 32.37 22.98
C ALA A 80 23.69 31.54 21.95
N HIS A 81 23.11 31.27 20.77
CA HIS A 81 23.73 30.50 19.68
C HIS A 81 23.77 31.31 18.36
N PRO A 82 24.56 32.39 18.28
CA PRO A 82 24.54 33.30 17.14
C PRO A 82 25.16 32.72 15.86
N ASN A 83 26.00 31.69 15.99
CA ASN A 83 26.76 31.10 14.87
C ASN A 83 26.07 29.89 14.21
N GLN A 84 24.79 29.68 14.47
CA GLN A 84 24.06 28.61 13.84
C GLN A 84 24.02 28.77 12.32
N LYS A 85 24.13 27.63 11.63
CA LYS A 85 24.11 27.62 10.18
C LYS A 85 22.70 27.84 9.64
N ALA A 86 22.52 28.91 8.90
CA ALA A 86 21.30 29.14 8.13
C ALA A 86 21.35 28.37 6.80
N ASP A 87 20.36 27.53 6.55
CA ASP A 87 20.08 26.96 5.23
C ASP A 87 19.43 28.01 4.34
N TYR A 88 18.56 28.83 4.90
CA TYR A 88 17.92 29.95 4.24
C TYR A 88 17.83 31.16 5.18
N ASP A 89 18.00 32.37 4.63
CA ASP A 89 17.76 33.63 5.35
C ASP A 89 17.33 34.70 4.31
N GLY A 90 16.00 34.89 4.15
CA GLY A 90 15.47 35.74 3.09
C GLY A 90 14.03 36.16 3.32
N TYR A 91 13.49 36.88 2.32
CA TYR A 91 12.09 37.28 2.30
C TYR A 91 11.21 36.21 1.68
N ILE A 92 9.99 36.10 2.20
CA ILE A 92 8.95 35.24 1.66
C ILE A 92 7.64 36.01 1.53
N SER A 93 6.81 35.60 0.58
CA SER A 93 5.39 35.94 0.60
C SER A 93 4.62 34.77 1.21
N LEU A 94 3.84 35.02 2.25
CA LEU A 94 3.21 34.02 3.09
C LEU A 94 1.69 34.20 3.08
N LYS A 95 0.93 33.10 2.99
CA LYS A 95 -0.53 33.05 3.20
C LYS A 95 -0.94 31.74 3.83
N TYR A 96 -2.12 31.66 4.40
CA TYR A 96 -2.74 30.37 4.72
C TYR A 96 -3.09 29.60 3.43
N ARG A 97 -3.11 28.29 3.52
CA ARG A 97 -3.52 27.40 2.43
C ARG A 97 -4.51 26.34 2.89
N GLY A 98 -4.98 25.55 1.94
CA GLY A 98 -5.89 24.42 2.15
C GLY A 98 -7.35 24.86 2.29
N ASN A 99 -8.24 23.92 2.06
CA ASN A 99 -9.67 24.11 2.24
C ASN A 99 -10.13 23.42 3.54
N SER A 100 -10.28 22.11 3.54
CA SER A 100 -10.69 21.35 4.73
C SER A 100 -9.72 21.52 5.90
N SER A 101 -8.41 21.46 5.65
CA SER A 101 -7.37 21.66 6.66
C SER A 101 -7.37 23.06 7.26
N PHE A 102 -7.69 24.09 6.48
CA PHE A 102 -7.86 25.46 7.03
C PHE A 102 -9.11 25.56 7.90
N ASN A 103 -10.24 25.00 7.48
CA ASN A 103 -11.51 25.15 8.19
C ASN A 103 -11.60 24.27 9.44
N SER A 104 -11.11 23.03 9.41
CA SER A 104 -11.24 22.06 10.50
C SER A 104 -10.14 22.08 11.54
N SER A 105 -8.91 22.50 11.16
CA SER A 105 -7.74 22.48 12.04
C SER A 105 -7.50 23.80 12.74
N ASP A 106 -7.08 23.77 14.02
CA ASP A 106 -6.60 24.95 14.73
C ASP A 106 -5.19 25.33 14.28
N LYS A 107 -4.35 24.34 14.01
CA LYS A 107 -3.00 24.49 13.47
C LYS A 107 -3.07 24.69 11.96
N LYS A 108 -2.70 25.87 11.47
CA LYS A 108 -2.90 26.26 10.06
C LYS A 108 -1.74 25.91 9.16
N PRO A 109 -1.99 25.33 7.98
CA PRO A 109 -0.97 25.17 6.96
C PRO A 109 -0.69 26.49 6.22
N TYR A 110 0.54 26.63 5.71
CA TYR A 110 0.98 27.83 4.98
C TYR A 110 1.45 27.50 3.58
N GLY A 111 1.12 28.39 2.63
CA GLY A 111 1.77 28.46 1.33
C GLY A 111 2.69 29.67 1.27
N PHE A 112 3.93 29.48 0.83
CA PHE A 112 4.85 30.61 0.72
C PHE A 112 5.67 30.55 -0.57
N LYS A 113 6.07 31.77 -1.03
CA LYS A 113 7.01 31.90 -2.14
C LYS A 113 8.24 32.66 -1.67
N THR A 114 9.43 32.19 -2.00
CA THR A 114 10.68 32.88 -1.70
C THR A 114 10.87 34.08 -2.63
N LEU A 115 11.33 35.21 -2.09
CA LEU A 115 11.40 36.51 -2.76
C LEU A 115 12.82 37.08 -2.74
N SER A 116 13.13 37.91 -3.74
CA SER A 116 14.38 38.68 -3.80
C SER A 116 14.42 39.84 -2.80
N GLN A 117 13.26 40.44 -2.49
CA GLN A 117 13.04 41.51 -1.53
C GLN A 117 11.58 41.52 -1.08
N THR A 118 11.12 42.52 -0.32
CA THR A 118 9.73 42.59 0.15
C THR A 118 8.75 42.82 -1.03
N LEU A 119 7.48 42.42 -0.85
CA LEU A 119 6.44 42.66 -1.87
C LEU A 119 6.24 44.18 -2.08
N GLU A 120 6.31 44.94 -1.00
CA GLU A 120 6.16 46.38 -1.02
C GLU A 120 7.26 47.08 -1.80
N GLU A 121 8.44 46.46 -1.89
CA GLU A 121 9.60 46.92 -2.69
C GLU A 121 9.60 46.33 -4.12
N GLY A 122 8.54 45.69 -4.54
CA GLY A 122 8.42 45.01 -5.82
C GLY A 122 9.22 43.71 -5.93
N GLY A 123 9.33 42.97 -4.81
CA GLY A 123 10.06 41.71 -4.74
C GLY A 123 9.57 40.67 -5.73
N LYS A 124 10.49 40.09 -6.49
CA LYS A 124 10.22 39.03 -7.45
C LYS A 124 10.42 37.66 -6.84
N LYS A 125 9.69 36.66 -7.34
CA LYS A 125 9.88 35.25 -6.99
C LYS A 125 11.36 34.86 -7.24
N GLN A 126 11.99 34.22 -6.25
CA GLN A 126 13.39 33.81 -6.30
C GLN A 126 13.50 32.31 -6.04
N LYS A 127 13.95 31.54 -7.02
CA LYS A 127 14.16 30.10 -6.84
C LYS A 127 15.37 29.84 -5.94
N VAL A 128 15.16 29.07 -4.85
CA VAL A 128 16.18 28.66 -3.88
C VAL A 128 16.07 27.17 -3.60
N LYS A 129 17.14 26.58 -3.05
CA LYS A 129 17.08 25.25 -2.44
C LYS A 129 16.75 25.42 -0.97
N LEU A 130 15.85 24.61 -0.42
CA LEU A 130 15.55 24.58 0.99
C LEU A 130 15.83 23.15 1.52
N LEU A 131 16.64 23.03 2.56
CA LEU A 131 16.97 21.79 3.26
C LEU A 131 17.40 20.64 2.31
N GLY A 132 18.15 20.97 1.26
CA GLY A 132 18.63 20.01 0.27
C GLY A 132 17.63 19.60 -0.80
N MET A 133 16.37 20.05 -0.74
CA MET A 133 15.35 19.81 -1.76
C MET A 133 15.61 20.61 -3.05
N GLY A 134 14.86 20.29 -4.08
CA GLY A 134 15.03 20.88 -5.41
C GLY A 134 14.89 22.42 -5.42
N LYS A 135 15.54 23.08 -6.37
CA LYS A 135 15.52 24.55 -6.47
C LYS A 135 14.20 25.06 -7.03
N ASP A 136 13.41 25.72 -6.19
CA ASP A 136 12.15 26.37 -6.59
C ASP A 136 11.83 27.58 -5.73
N ASN A 137 10.73 28.27 -6.04
CA ASN A 137 10.25 29.42 -5.27
C ASN A 137 8.91 29.15 -4.56
N ASP A 138 8.19 28.11 -4.89
CA ASP A 138 6.86 27.79 -4.35
C ASP A 138 6.91 26.57 -3.41
N TRP A 139 6.49 26.77 -2.17
CA TRP A 139 6.65 25.81 -1.08
C TRP A 139 5.41 25.76 -0.19
N ALA A 140 5.24 24.66 0.51
CA ALA A 140 4.19 24.52 1.52
C ALA A 140 4.77 24.09 2.87
N PHE A 141 4.19 24.63 3.95
CA PHE A 141 4.25 24.05 5.28
C PHE A 141 2.93 23.35 5.54
N LEU A 142 2.90 22.02 5.45
CA LEU A 142 1.74 21.25 5.87
C LEU A 142 1.70 21.22 7.40
N ALA A 143 0.48 21.33 7.95
CA ALA A 143 0.27 21.36 9.38
C ALA A 143 -0.40 20.06 9.83
N PRO A 144 0.35 19.01 10.18
CA PRO A 144 -0.24 17.77 10.63
C PRO A 144 -0.95 17.99 11.97
N PHE A 145 -2.28 18.02 11.93
CA PHE A 145 -3.16 18.21 13.07
C PHE A 145 -4.20 17.10 13.17
N SER A 146 -4.92 16.81 12.08
CA SER A 146 -5.73 15.60 11.96
C SER A 146 -4.88 14.35 11.73
N ASP A 147 -3.78 14.44 10.98
CA ASP A 147 -2.78 13.38 10.96
C ASP A 147 -1.89 13.43 12.20
N LYS A 148 -2.29 12.74 13.26
CA LYS A 148 -1.55 12.71 14.54
C LYS A 148 -0.29 11.86 14.48
N SER A 149 -0.14 10.98 13.48
CA SER A 149 1.12 10.30 13.21
C SER A 149 2.16 11.25 12.59
N MET A 150 1.72 12.34 11.98
CA MET A 150 2.51 13.37 11.27
C MET A 150 3.32 12.84 10.08
N ILE A 151 3.17 11.57 9.70
CA ILE A 151 4.03 10.93 8.69
C ILE A 151 3.29 10.43 7.44
N ARG A 152 1.96 10.46 7.38
CA ARG A 152 1.19 9.82 6.29
C ARG A 152 1.56 10.34 4.89
N ASP A 153 1.66 11.65 4.73
CA ASP A 153 2.10 12.27 3.46
C ASP A 153 3.52 11.85 3.11
N VAL A 154 4.45 12.04 4.05
CA VAL A 154 5.89 11.76 3.84
C VAL A 154 6.12 10.28 3.54
N LEU A 155 5.46 9.39 4.27
CA LEU A 155 5.50 7.94 4.06
C LEU A 155 5.09 7.59 2.62
N THR A 156 3.95 8.13 2.16
CA THR A 156 3.45 7.87 0.82
C THR A 156 4.41 8.39 -0.26
N PHE A 157 4.92 9.61 -0.10
CA PHE A 157 5.87 10.18 -1.07
C PHE A 157 7.17 9.39 -1.14
N GLU A 158 7.70 8.93 -0.01
CA GLU A 158 8.93 8.16 0.01
C GLU A 158 8.78 6.75 -0.55
N LEU A 159 7.69 6.05 -0.20
CA LEU A 159 7.41 4.72 -0.75
C LEU A 159 7.14 4.78 -2.26
N GLY A 160 6.48 5.83 -2.75
CA GLY A 160 6.20 6.04 -4.17
C GLY A 160 7.43 6.46 -4.99
N ARG A 161 8.41 7.12 -4.37
CA ARG A 161 9.54 7.76 -5.09
C ARG A 161 10.28 6.87 -6.09
N PRO A 162 10.53 5.58 -5.85
CA PRO A 162 11.19 4.72 -6.84
C PRO A 162 10.39 4.44 -8.11
N TYR A 163 9.11 4.75 -8.12
CA TYR A 163 8.15 4.34 -9.16
C TYR A 163 7.61 5.50 -9.99
N PHE A 164 7.56 6.70 -9.41
CA PHE A 164 7.06 7.90 -10.09
C PHE A 164 8.21 8.72 -10.71
N GLY A 165 7.91 9.43 -11.78
CA GLY A 165 8.84 10.40 -12.34
C GLY A 165 9.16 11.55 -11.38
N TYR A 166 8.19 11.88 -10.53
CA TYR A 166 8.31 12.84 -9.44
C TYR A 166 7.36 12.49 -8.30
N THR A 167 7.83 12.63 -7.07
CA THR A 167 7.02 12.74 -5.86
C THR A 167 7.57 13.87 -4.99
N PRO A 168 6.74 14.60 -4.23
CA PRO A 168 7.22 15.70 -3.40
C PRO A 168 8.32 15.26 -2.42
N HIS A 169 9.39 16.04 -2.35
CA HIS A 169 10.36 15.92 -1.27
C HIS A 169 9.87 16.72 -0.08
N SER A 170 10.12 16.20 1.12
CA SER A 170 9.60 16.77 2.36
C SER A 170 10.63 16.69 3.47
N ARG A 171 10.57 17.66 4.39
CA ARG A 171 11.39 17.68 5.60
C ARG A 171 10.54 18.13 6.79
N PHE A 172 10.65 17.44 7.91
CA PHE A 172 10.06 17.92 9.15
C PHE A 172 10.83 19.15 9.64
N VAL A 173 10.10 20.14 10.11
CA VAL A 173 10.65 21.37 10.67
C VAL A 173 9.84 21.81 11.87
N GLU A 174 10.46 22.51 12.83
CA GLU A 174 9.73 23.20 13.88
C GLU A 174 9.62 24.70 13.53
N ILE A 175 8.41 25.25 13.63
CA ILE A 175 8.15 26.68 13.30
C ILE A 175 8.11 27.52 14.57
N VAL A 176 8.84 28.64 14.54
CA VAL A 176 8.74 29.74 15.47
C VAL A 176 8.26 30.97 14.70
N LEU A 177 7.03 31.43 15.00
CA LEU A 177 6.38 32.55 14.33
C LEU A 177 6.30 33.75 15.31
N ASP A 178 6.92 34.89 14.96
CA ASP A 178 7.03 36.08 15.82
C ASP A 178 7.43 35.74 17.25
N GLY A 179 8.43 34.85 17.41
CA GLY A 179 8.94 34.42 18.72
C GLY A 179 8.07 33.39 19.46
N THR A 180 6.93 33.03 18.93
CA THR A 180 6.03 31.99 19.49
C THR A 180 6.28 30.65 18.81
N TYR A 181 6.38 29.56 19.59
CA TYR A 181 6.49 28.22 19.06
C TYR A 181 5.16 27.72 18.47
N TYR A 182 5.20 27.27 17.23
CA TYR A 182 4.03 26.79 16.49
C TYR A 182 4.03 25.26 16.20
N GLY A 183 5.05 24.54 16.67
CA GLY A 183 5.10 23.08 16.57
C GLY A 183 5.75 22.54 15.31
N VAL A 184 5.58 21.24 15.10
CA VAL A 184 6.11 20.48 13.96
C VAL A 184 5.28 20.73 12.70
N TYR A 185 5.95 21.04 11.61
CA TYR A 185 5.36 21.17 10.27
C TYR A 185 6.14 20.29 9.28
N ILE A 186 5.53 20.01 8.15
CA ILE A 186 6.19 19.37 7.01
C ILE A 186 6.46 20.46 5.98
N LEU A 187 7.72 20.85 5.81
CA LEU A 187 8.15 21.66 4.68
C LEU A 187 8.22 20.74 3.45
N THR A 188 7.46 21.05 2.42
CA THR A 188 7.34 20.19 1.25
C THR A 188 7.33 20.98 -0.06
N GLU A 189 7.82 20.32 -1.11
CA GLU A 189 7.57 20.72 -2.49
C GLU A 189 6.08 20.58 -2.81
N ARG A 190 5.58 21.40 -3.73
CA ARG A 190 4.25 21.19 -4.35
C ARG A 190 4.46 20.59 -5.73
N PRO A 191 3.61 19.67 -6.21
CA PRO A 191 3.56 19.37 -7.63
C PRO A 191 3.43 20.66 -8.43
N GLY A 192 4.14 20.77 -9.53
CA GLY A 192 4.10 21.98 -10.35
C GLY A 192 5.29 22.13 -11.26
N LYS A 193 5.25 23.19 -12.06
CA LYS A 193 6.27 23.54 -13.05
C LYS A 193 7.61 23.86 -12.40
N GLY A 194 8.62 23.06 -12.62
CA GLY A 194 9.98 23.24 -12.11
C GLY A 194 10.89 22.10 -12.52
N LYS A 195 12.15 22.39 -12.81
CA LYS A 195 13.13 21.35 -13.25
C LYS A 195 13.33 20.20 -12.25
N SER A 196 13.15 20.48 -10.98
CA SER A 196 13.26 19.48 -9.89
C SER A 196 11.90 18.94 -9.45
N ARG A 197 10.83 19.28 -10.15
CA ARG A 197 9.45 18.83 -9.90
C ARG A 197 8.90 18.13 -11.13
N LEU A 198 7.76 18.54 -11.65
CA LEU A 198 7.18 17.93 -12.86
C LEU A 198 7.98 18.25 -14.13
N ASN A 199 8.98 19.12 -14.05
CA ASN A 199 9.86 19.52 -15.15
C ASN A 199 9.10 20.01 -16.39
N LEU A 200 8.01 20.76 -16.19
CA LEU A 200 7.21 21.37 -17.26
C LEU A 200 7.82 22.71 -17.72
N ASN A 201 7.64 23.06 -18.98
CA ASN A 201 7.91 24.37 -19.56
C ASN A 201 6.61 25.21 -19.62
N ASP A 202 6.69 26.44 -20.15
CA ASP A 202 5.49 27.18 -20.51
C ASP A 202 4.92 26.62 -21.82
N PRO A 203 3.60 26.37 -21.94
CA PRO A 203 2.99 25.86 -23.16
C PRO A 203 3.32 26.80 -24.37
N GLY A 204 3.68 26.20 -25.47
CA GLY A 204 4.07 26.95 -26.67
C GLY A 204 5.50 27.48 -26.68
N SER A 205 6.28 27.33 -25.61
CA SER A 205 7.69 27.77 -25.58
C SER A 205 8.59 26.98 -26.54
N ASP A 206 8.17 25.78 -26.95
CA ASP A 206 8.88 24.90 -27.86
C ASP A 206 8.36 25.08 -29.31
N GLY A 207 8.55 26.29 -29.90
CA GLY A 207 8.16 26.57 -31.27
C GLY A 207 6.66 26.74 -31.51
N GLY A 208 5.88 27.05 -30.47
CA GLY A 208 4.42 27.23 -30.55
C GLY A 208 3.64 25.94 -30.34
N ASP A 209 4.28 24.85 -29.91
CA ASP A 209 3.61 23.58 -29.63
C ASP A 209 2.73 23.68 -28.38
N LEU A 210 1.41 23.53 -28.57
CA LEU A 210 0.41 23.54 -27.52
C LEU A 210 -0.14 22.12 -27.21
N THR A 211 0.62 21.05 -27.49
CA THR A 211 0.15 19.69 -27.26
C THR A 211 0.40 19.20 -25.84
N GLY A 212 1.10 19.97 -25.01
CA GLY A 212 1.45 19.59 -23.63
C GLY A 212 2.18 20.71 -22.88
N ASP A 213 2.99 20.27 -21.89
CA ASP A 213 3.52 21.05 -20.79
C ASP A 213 2.39 21.58 -19.90
N TYR A 214 1.45 20.68 -19.59
CA TYR A 214 0.26 20.93 -18.77
C TYR A 214 0.32 20.20 -17.46
N HIS A 215 -0.22 20.84 -16.41
CA HIS A 215 -0.53 20.23 -15.14
C HIS A 215 -1.96 20.60 -14.75
N VAL A 216 -2.78 19.60 -14.46
CA VAL A 216 -4.17 19.76 -14.04
C VAL A 216 -4.45 18.90 -12.83
N GLU A 217 -5.44 19.29 -12.04
CA GLU A 217 -5.87 18.60 -10.84
C GLU A 217 -7.36 18.25 -10.95
N ILE A 218 -7.72 16.99 -10.72
CA ILE A 218 -9.13 16.63 -10.51
C ILE A 218 -9.47 17.06 -9.10
N ASP A 219 -10.33 18.06 -8.98
CA ASP A 219 -10.78 18.63 -7.69
C ASP A 219 -12.15 19.31 -7.84
N ARG A 220 -12.52 20.13 -6.83
CA ARG A 220 -13.75 20.92 -6.79
C ARG A 220 -13.77 21.99 -7.87
N ASP A 221 -14.95 22.55 -8.07
CA ASP A 221 -15.20 23.69 -8.98
C ASP A 221 -15.14 25.03 -8.21
N ASP A 222 -14.17 25.19 -7.31
CA ASP A 222 -14.03 26.38 -6.45
C ASP A 222 -12.96 27.38 -6.92
N GLU A 223 -12.35 27.15 -8.09
CA GLU A 223 -11.44 28.08 -8.75
C GLU A 223 -12.18 29.02 -9.74
N THR A 224 -11.53 30.13 -10.13
CA THR A 224 -12.11 31.14 -11.02
C THR A 224 -12.48 30.55 -12.38
N ILE A 225 -11.63 29.70 -12.94
CA ILE A 225 -11.89 28.92 -14.14
C ILE A 225 -11.41 27.48 -13.94
N PHE A 226 -12.16 26.56 -14.52
CA PHE A 226 -11.90 25.12 -14.48
C PHE A 226 -12.51 24.46 -15.73
N TYR A 227 -12.11 23.24 -16.03
CA TYR A 227 -12.72 22.43 -17.07
C TYR A 227 -13.75 21.48 -16.47
N THR A 228 -14.97 21.45 -17.02
CA THR A 228 -15.97 20.45 -16.69
C THR A 228 -16.02 19.43 -17.81
N SER A 229 -15.76 18.17 -17.48
CA SER A 229 -15.84 17.06 -18.42
C SER A 229 -17.26 16.93 -19.01
N PRO A 230 -17.40 16.68 -20.33
CA PRO A 230 -18.67 16.31 -20.94
C PRO A 230 -19.15 14.93 -20.50
N TYR A 231 -18.27 14.08 -19.95
CA TYR A 231 -18.57 12.75 -19.45
C TYR A 231 -19.01 12.80 -17.99
N ARG A 232 -19.57 11.70 -17.50
CA ARG A 232 -20.09 11.60 -16.15
C ARG A 232 -19.41 10.47 -15.40
N PRO A 233 -19.22 10.60 -14.08
CA PRO A 233 -18.82 9.46 -13.26
C PRO A 233 -19.91 8.38 -13.30
N LEU A 234 -19.54 7.14 -13.01
CA LEU A 234 -20.52 6.05 -12.89
C LEU A 234 -21.20 6.10 -11.52
N GLY A 235 -22.50 5.85 -11.51
CA GLY A 235 -23.25 5.64 -10.28
C GLY A 235 -23.07 4.23 -9.71
N TRP A 236 -23.75 3.96 -8.60
CA TRP A 236 -23.75 2.65 -7.93
C TRP A 236 -24.25 1.49 -8.83
N ASP A 237 -25.06 1.81 -9.82
CA ASP A 237 -25.62 0.90 -10.82
C ASP A 237 -24.69 0.70 -12.05
N GLY A 238 -23.53 1.32 -12.04
CA GLY A 238 -22.58 1.31 -13.16
C GLY A 238 -23.00 2.15 -14.36
N GLN A 239 -24.07 2.95 -14.25
CA GLN A 239 -24.54 3.85 -15.31
C GLN A 239 -24.02 5.27 -15.10
N PRO A 240 -23.92 6.11 -16.15
CA PRO A 240 -23.52 7.49 -15.99
C PRO A 240 -24.42 8.27 -15.04
N ASN A 241 -23.84 8.87 -14.01
CA ASN A 241 -24.55 9.67 -13.02
C ASN A 241 -24.64 11.14 -13.46
N TYR A 242 -25.75 11.53 -14.07
CA TYR A 242 -25.96 12.88 -14.59
C TYR A 242 -26.12 13.96 -13.52
N SER A 243 -26.30 13.59 -12.25
CA SER A 243 -26.34 14.54 -11.13
C SER A 243 -24.95 14.97 -10.64
N LYS A 244 -23.89 14.35 -11.11
CA LYS A 244 -22.49 14.57 -10.70
C LYS A 244 -21.65 15.03 -11.89
N LYS A 245 -20.51 15.68 -11.57
CA LYS A 245 -19.56 16.20 -12.55
C LYS A 245 -18.17 15.62 -12.30
N ILE A 246 -17.33 15.68 -13.31
CA ILE A 246 -15.87 15.53 -13.20
C ILE A 246 -15.30 16.92 -13.55
N THR A 247 -14.55 17.49 -12.63
CA THR A 247 -13.95 18.83 -12.80
C THR A 247 -12.43 18.74 -12.73
N TYR A 248 -11.77 19.54 -13.56
CA TYR A 248 -10.33 19.68 -13.61
C TYR A 248 -9.98 21.14 -13.38
N GLN A 249 -9.19 21.41 -12.35
CA GLN A 249 -8.56 22.71 -12.14
C GLN A 249 -7.27 22.78 -12.95
N TYR A 250 -6.89 23.99 -13.35
CA TYR A 250 -5.64 24.25 -14.07
C TYR A 250 -4.57 24.68 -13.05
N ASP A 251 -3.46 23.94 -12.99
CA ASP A 251 -2.37 24.22 -12.07
C ASP A 251 -1.15 24.86 -12.75
N ASP A 252 -0.77 24.36 -13.94
CA ASP A 252 0.27 24.91 -14.78
C ASP A 252 -0.13 24.81 -16.27
N PRO A 253 -0.40 25.92 -16.94
CA PRO A 253 -0.61 27.26 -16.39
C PRO A 253 -1.80 27.30 -15.43
N ASP A 254 -1.73 28.12 -14.38
CA ASP A 254 -2.87 28.26 -13.47
C ASP A 254 -4.03 29.07 -14.11
N GLY A 255 -5.21 29.07 -13.48
CA GLY A 255 -6.39 29.71 -14.02
C GLY A 255 -6.20 31.22 -14.29
N ASP A 256 -5.49 31.92 -13.42
CA ASP A 256 -5.22 33.34 -13.57
C ASP A 256 -4.26 33.60 -14.73
N ASP A 257 -3.20 32.82 -14.87
CA ASP A 257 -2.27 32.87 -16.00
C ASP A 257 -3.02 32.60 -17.32
N LEU A 258 -3.94 31.61 -17.35
CA LEU A 258 -4.74 31.29 -18.56
C LEU A 258 -5.69 32.42 -19.01
N LEU A 259 -6.18 33.24 -18.04
CA LEU A 259 -6.99 34.42 -18.41
C LEU A 259 -6.17 35.50 -19.09
N GLU A 260 -4.87 35.54 -18.88
CA GLU A 260 -3.94 36.51 -19.53
C GLU A 260 -3.34 35.95 -20.83
N MET A 261 -3.39 34.60 -21.03
CA MET A 261 -2.90 33.92 -22.24
C MET A 261 -3.91 33.94 -23.39
N PRO A 262 -3.47 33.72 -24.67
CA PRO A 262 -4.40 33.48 -25.78
C PRO A 262 -5.34 32.31 -25.49
N SER A 263 -6.62 32.40 -25.87
CA SER A 263 -7.64 31.35 -25.65
C SER A 263 -7.21 29.97 -26.18
N ALA A 264 -6.38 29.92 -27.20
CA ALA A 264 -5.84 28.69 -27.76
C ALA A 264 -5.08 27.84 -26.77
N ASN A 265 -4.48 28.40 -25.70
CA ASN A 265 -3.81 27.66 -24.66
C ASN A 265 -4.84 26.85 -23.84
N ARG A 266 -5.90 27.50 -23.38
CA ARG A 266 -6.98 26.82 -22.65
C ARG A 266 -7.68 25.76 -23.49
N GLU A 267 -8.03 26.14 -24.76
CA GLU A 267 -8.69 25.22 -25.70
C GLU A 267 -7.85 23.95 -25.95
N ALA A 268 -6.52 24.09 -25.98
CA ALA A 268 -5.61 22.97 -26.18
C ALA A 268 -5.57 22.05 -24.95
N ILE A 269 -5.58 22.59 -23.72
CA ILE A 269 -5.67 21.81 -22.49
C ILE A 269 -7.00 21.06 -22.42
N ASP A 270 -8.11 21.77 -22.62
CA ASP A 270 -9.48 21.22 -22.64
C ASP A 270 -9.59 20.08 -23.66
N LYS A 271 -9.02 20.27 -24.84
CA LYS A 271 -8.97 19.24 -25.87
C LYS A 271 -8.14 18.04 -25.46
N ALA A 272 -7.00 18.24 -24.84
CA ALA A 272 -6.12 17.15 -24.41
C ALA A 272 -6.79 16.28 -23.35
N ILE A 273 -7.52 16.89 -22.39
CA ILE A 273 -8.32 16.18 -21.38
C ILE A 273 -9.46 15.41 -22.06
N ASN A 274 -10.23 16.11 -22.93
CA ASN A 274 -11.35 15.50 -23.63
C ASN A 274 -10.93 14.33 -24.54
N ASP A 275 -9.81 14.44 -25.23
CA ASP A 275 -9.30 13.38 -26.10
C ASP A 275 -8.91 12.14 -25.28
N MET A 276 -8.30 12.33 -24.12
CA MET A 276 -8.02 11.25 -23.19
C MET A 276 -9.31 10.57 -22.73
N GLU A 277 -10.27 11.31 -22.18
CA GLU A 277 -11.53 10.75 -21.69
C GLU A 277 -12.35 10.08 -22.80
N LYS A 278 -12.40 10.71 -23.97
CA LYS A 278 -13.07 10.16 -25.15
C LYS A 278 -12.51 8.80 -25.57
N SER A 279 -11.20 8.60 -25.44
CA SER A 279 -10.57 7.34 -25.82
C SER A 279 -11.11 6.13 -25.06
N PHE A 280 -11.60 6.32 -23.82
CA PHE A 280 -12.22 5.28 -23.00
C PHE A 280 -13.68 4.97 -23.40
N THR A 281 -14.30 5.80 -24.21
CA THR A 281 -15.69 5.60 -24.66
C THR A 281 -15.79 4.84 -25.98
N LEU A 282 -14.66 4.57 -26.64
CA LEU A 282 -14.61 3.80 -27.88
C LEU A 282 -14.91 2.33 -27.63
N ASP A 283 -15.55 1.65 -28.57
CA ASP A 283 -15.77 0.21 -28.51
C ASP A 283 -14.43 -0.58 -28.43
N ASN A 284 -13.41 -0.06 -29.13
CA ASN A 284 -12.05 -0.60 -29.11
C ASN A 284 -11.09 0.21 -28.22
N TYR A 285 -11.56 0.67 -27.07
CA TYR A 285 -10.77 1.52 -26.14
C TYR A 285 -9.47 0.88 -25.66
N THR A 286 -9.33 -0.44 -25.74
CA THR A 286 -8.11 -1.19 -25.36
C THR A 286 -7.07 -1.25 -26.48
N ASP A 287 -7.43 -0.87 -27.72
CA ASP A 287 -6.51 -0.84 -28.87
C ASP A 287 -5.42 0.22 -28.64
N PRO A 288 -4.12 -0.16 -28.65
CA PRO A 288 -3.03 0.76 -28.35
C PRO A 288 -2.86 1.92 -29.35
N ALA A 289 -3.42 1.80 -30.59
CA ALA A 289 -3.28 2.82 -31.61
C ALA A 289 -4.32 3.95 -31.49
N VAL A 290 -5.49 3.66 -30.93
CA VAL A 290 -6.62 4.62 -30.89
C VAL A 290 -7.25 4.74 -29.52
N GLY A 291 -7.14 3.74 -28.67
CA GLY A 291 -7.69 3.69 -27.31
C GLY A 291 -6.82 4.43 -26.28
N TYR A 292 -7.11 4.19 -25.02
CA TYR A 292 -6.53 4.94 -23.89
C TYR A 292 -4.99 4.87 -23.82
N ARG A 293 -4.37 3.77 -24.25
CA ARG A 293 -2.90 3.58 -24.24
C ARG A 293 -2.14 4.60 -25.10
N LYS A 294 -2.83 5.23 -26.04
CA LYS A 294 -2.28 6.35 -26.81
C LYS A 294 -2.17 7.62 -25.98
N TYR A 295 -3.04 7.81 -24.99
CA TYR A 295 -3.20 9.09 -24.30
C TYR A 295 -2.64 9.08 -22.87
N ILE A 296 -2.58 7.92 -22.20
CA ILE A 296 -2.04 7.81 -20.85
C ILE A 296 -0.78 6.94 -20.81
N ASN A 297 0.17 7.30 -19.96
CA ASN A 297 1.25 6.41 -19.56
C ASN A 297 0.70 5.36 -18.60
N THR A 298 0.48 4.16 -19.11
CA THR A 298 -0.17 3.06 -18.37
C THR A 298 0.56 2.73 -17.07
N THR A 299 1.90 2.73 -17.08
CA THR A 299 2.69 2.46 -15.88
C THR A 299 2.47 3.53 -14.81
N SER A 300 2.47 4.82 -15.19
CA SER A 300 2.21 5.91 -14.24
C SER A 300 0.80 5.84 -13.63
N PHE A 301 -0.20 5.46 -14.41
CA PHE A 301 -1.58 5.28 -13.91
C PHE A 301 -1.70 4.05 -13.01
N ILE A 302 -0.99 2.96 -13.30
CA ILE A 302 -0.88 1.81 -12.41
C ILE A 302 -0.21 2.20 -11.10
N ASP A 303 0.89 2.95 -11.15
CA ASP A 303 1.63 3.40 -9.97
C ASP A 303 0.75 4.30 -9.08
N TYR A 304 -0.02 5.22 -9.68
CA TYR A 304 -0.99 6.04 -8.95
C TYR A 304 -2.10 5.19 -8.33
N LEU A 305 -2.68 4.25 -9.09
CA LEU A 305 -3.70 3.33 -8.61
C LEU A 305 -3.19 2.51 -7.43
N LEU A 306 -2.04 1.87 -7.57
CA LEU A 306 -1.48 1.02 -6.51
C LEU A 306 -1.15 1.81 -5.23
N SER A 307 -0.62 3.04 -5.37
CA SER A 307 -0.32 3.91 -4.21
C SER A 307 -1.60 4.39 -3.53
N THR A 308 -2.63 4.75 -4.31
CA THR A 308 -3.94 5.17 -3.79
C THR A 308 -4.67 4.01 -3.12
N GLU A 309 -4.68 2.83 -3.73
CA GLU A 309 -5.29 1.65 -3.14
C GLU A 309 -4.53 1.17 -1.90
N PHE A 310 -3.20 1.19 -1.89
CA PHE A 310 -2.42 0.83 -0.71
C PHE A 310 -2.73 1.75 0.47
N SER A 311 -2.75 3.04 0.24
CA SER A 311 -3.04 4.03 1.29
C SER A 311 -4.54 4.15 1.62
N PHE A 312 -5.41 3.64 0.73
CA PHE A 312 -6.86 3.84 0.78
C PHE A 312 -7.21 5.30 1.02
N ASN A 313 -6.55 6.19 0.24
CA ASN A 313 -6.84 7.62 0.32
C ASN A 313 -8.24 7.90 -0.20
N ILE A 314 -9.16 8.26 0.68
CA ILE A 314 -10.58 8.44 0.31
C ILE A 314 -10.83 9.62 -0.61
N ASP A 315 -9.90 10.55 -0.73
CA ASP A 315 -9.93 11.64 -1.70
C ASP A 315 -9.28 11.23 -3.04
N GLY A 316 -8.49 10.17 -3.05
CA GLY A 316 -7.84 9.66 -4.25
C GLY A 316 -8.80 9.42 -5.42
N TYR A 317 -8.32 9.64 -6.63
CA TYR A 317 -9.04 9.61 -7.92
C TYR A 317 -9.99 10.78 -8.18
N ARG A 318 -10.55 11.41 -7.16
CA ARG A 318 -11.68 12.35 -7.24
C ARG A 318 -11.40 13.76 -6.70
N LEU A 319 -10.38 13.88 -5.87
CA LEU A 319 -9.88 15.14 -5.30
C LEU A 319 -8.34 15.05 -5.24
N SER A 320 -7.69 16.19 -5.31
CA SER A 320 -6.22 16.30 -5.23
C SER A 320 -5.48 15.30 -6.13
N THR A 321 -6.06 15.01 -7.31
CA THR A 321 -5.52 14.04 -8.26
C THR A 321 -4.81 14.78 -9.39
N HIS A 322 -3.48 14.85 -9.28
CA HIS A 322 -2.64 15.61 -10.17
C HIS A 322 -2.22 14.81 -11.39
N LEU A 323 -2.52 15.34 -12.59
CA LEU A 323 -2.15 14.80 -13.89
C LEU A 323 -1.30 15.81 -14.65
N TYR A 324 -0.25 15.34 -15.33
CA TYR A 324 0.61 16.19 -16.13
C TYR A 324 1.00 15.53 -17.45
N LYS A 325 1.39 16.35 -18.44
CA LYS A 325 1.71 15.90 -19.79
C LYS A 325 2.77 16.81 -20.40
N TYR A 326 3.79 16.24 -21.01
CA TYR A 326 4.78 17.00 -21.81
C TYR A 326 4.28 17.26 -23.23
N SER A 327 4.76 18.36 -23.86
CA SER A 327 4.46 18.62 -25.26
C SER A 327 5.10 17.59 -26.19
N ASP A 328 4.49 17.38 -27.36
CA ASP A 328 4.95 16.38 -28.33
C ASP A 328 6.36 16.72 -28.84
N THR A 329 6.61 17.99 -29.12
CA THR A 329 7.92 18.47 -29.56
C THR A 329 9.00 18.25 -28.54
N ARG A 330 8.70 18.59 -27.29
CA ARG A 330 9.66 18.41 -26.19
C ARG A 330 9.89 16.94 -25.86
N ALA A 331 8.85 16.15 -25.85
CA ALA A 331 8.96 14.72 -25.61
C ALA A 331 9.85 14.05 -26.65
N ALA A 332 9.71 14.41 -27.92
CA ALA A 332 10.56 13.92 -29.01
C ALA A 332 12.03 14.37 -28.85
N ASN A 333 12.26 15.60 -28.41
CA ASN A 333 13.62 16.15 -28.28
C ASN A 333 14.36 15.65 -27.03
N GLU A 334 13.66 15.45 -25.92
CA GLU A 334 14.24 15.11 -24.62
C GLU A 334 14.05 13.62 -24.24
N GLY A 335 13.36 12.84 -25.07
CA GLY A 335 13.06 11.42 -24.79
C GLY A 335 12.09 11.22 -23.62
N LEU A 336 11.14 12.17 -23.46
CA LEU A 336 10.11 12.11 -22.44
C LEU A 336 8.84 11.43 -23.01
N ASP A 337 7.92 11.05 -22.12
CA ASP A 337 6.63 10.50 -22.52
C ASP A 337 5.60 11.63 -22.67
N ASN A 338 5.05 11.81 -23.87
CA ASN A 338 4.05 12.84 -24.18
C ASN A 338 2.62 12.49 -23.76
N ARG A 339 2.41 11.36 -23.08
CA ARG A 339 1.09 10.93 -22.58
C ARG A 339 0.85 11.48 -21.18
N TRP A 340 -0.41 11.52 -20.76
CA TRP A 340 -0.78 11.90 -19.41
C TRP A 340 -0.12 10.98 -18.37
N GLN A 341 0.41 11.56 -17.32
CA GLN A 341 1.05 10.92 -16.19
C GLN A 341 0.44 11.45 -14.89
N ALA A 342 0.54 10.70 -13.80
CA ALA A 342 0.04 11.09 -12.50
C ALA A 342 1.19 11.27 -11.48
N THR A 343 0.93 12.06 -10.42
CA THR A 343 1.83 12.18 -9.27
C THR A 343 1.03 12.21 -7.97
N LEU A 344 1.75 12.08 -6.84
CA LEU A 344 1.17 11.92 -5.51
C LEU A 344 1.05 13.28 -4.80
N TRP A 345 -0.10 13.50 -4.14
CA TRP A 345 -0.34 14.66 -3.28
C TRP A 345 -1.49 14.37 -2.29
N ASP A 346 -1.40 14.96 -1.08
CA ASP A 346 -2.45 15.01 -0.04
C ASP A 346 -2.94 13.64 0.47
N PHE A 347 -2.11 12.98 1.26
CA PHE A 347 -2.40 11.67 1.87
C PHE A 347 -2.64 11.73 3.38
N ASN A 348 -2.84 12.90 3.97
CA ASN A 348 -2.97 13.10 5.42
C ASN A 348 -4.20 12.41 6.03
N ILE A 349 -5.24 12.14 5.24
CA ILE A 349 -6.46 11.44 5.66
C ILE A 349 -6.49 9.96 5.25
N ALA A 350 -5.45 9.47 4.62
CA ALA A 350 -5.27 8.08 4.22
C ALA A 350 -4.95 7.14 5.41
N TYR A 351 -4.70 5.87 5.11
CA TYR A 351 -4.31 4.85 6.09
C TYR A 351 -5.23 4.76 7.30
N GLY A 352 -6.53 4.77 7.06
CA GLY A 352 -7.54 4.62 8.10
C GLY A 352 -7.75 5.85 8.97
N ASN A 353 -7.26 7.03 8.58
CA ASN A 353 -7.44 8.25 9.38
C ASN A 353 -8.85 8.87 9.24
N ALA A 354 -9.59 8.54 8.18
CA ALA A 354 -10.90 9.14 7.93
C ALA A 354 -12.04 8.34 8.55
N ASN A 355 -13.01 9.04 9.21
CA ASN A 355 -14.19 8.48 9.85
C ASN A 355 -15.46 8.58 8.98
N TYR A 356 -15.30 8.83 7.68
CA TYR A 356 -16.39 8.95 6.71
C TYR A 356 -16.04 8.18 5.43
N ASN A 357 -17.06 7.89 4.62
CA ASN A 357 -16.92 7.15 3.37
C ASN A 357 -16.15 5.83 3.50
N SER A 358 -16.26 5.17 4.66
CA SER A 358 -15.55 3.91 5.00
C SER A 358 -14.02 4.04 4.98
N GLY A 359 -13.47 5.22 5.28
CA GLY A 359 -12.03 5.49 5.22
C GLY A 359 -11.18 4.66 6.18
N GLU A 360 -11.78 4.09 7.23
CA GLU A 360 -11.15 3.19 8.18
C GLU A 360 -10.95 1.75 7.66
N ARG A 361 -11.69 1.36 6.61
CA ARG A 361 -11.73 -0.01 6.10
C ARG A 361 -10.42 -0.39 5.41
N THR A 362 -10.06 -1.67 5.55
CA THR A 362 -8.85 -2.24 4.92
C THR A 362 -9.17 -3.19 3.75
N ASP A 363 -10.45 -3.54 3.56
CA ASP A 363 -10.93 -4.61 2.70
C ASP A 363 -11.87 -4.13 1.57
N LEU A 364 -11.81 -2.84 1.25
CA LEU A 364 -12.54 -2.22 0.15
C LEU A 364 -11.57 -1.66 -0.91
N TRP A 365 -12.09 -1.42 -2.12
CA TRP A 365 -11.37 -0.73 -3.18
C TRP A 365 -11.77 0.74 -3.24
N GLN A 366 -10.79 1.65 -3.33
CA GLN A 366 -11.07 3.08 -3.41
C GLN A 366 -11.60 3.48 -4.79
N TYR A 367 -11.16 2.83 -5.85
CA TYR A 367 -11.71 3.09 -7.20
C TYR A 367 -13.23 2.82 -7.29
N ASP A 368 -13.77 2.00 -6.39
CA ASP A 368 -15.20 1.69 -6.29
C ASP A 368 -15.95 2.63 -5.32
N PHE A 369 -15.40 3.81 -5.07
CA PHE A 369 -15.97 4.82 -4.17
C PHE A 369 -17.42 5.15 -4.50
N ASN A 370 -17.74 5.30 -5.79
CA ASN A 370 -19.06 5.71 -6.27
C ASN A 370 -20.17 4.71 -5.93
N SER A 371 -19.84 3.44 -5.69
CA SER A 371 -20.80 2.41 -5.30
C SER A 371 -21.31 2.60 -3.85
N ARG A 372 -20.57 3.31 -3.01
CA ARG A 372 -20.83 3.42 -1.58
C ARG A 372 -21.00 4.86 -1.07
N SER A 373 -20.76 5.86 -1.90
CA SER A 373 -20.87 7.27 -1.51
C SER A 373 -21.64 8.11 -2.52
N GLY A 374 -22.51 8.97 -2.00
CA GLY A 374 -23.24 9.97 -2.77
C GLY A 374 -22.58 11.35 -2.79
N ASP A 375 -21.29 11.45 -2.42
CA ASP A 375 -20.52 12.69 -2.40
C ASP A 375 -20.59 13.43 -3.75
N ASP A 376 -20.37 14.75 -3.75
CA ASP A 376 -20.44 15.52 -4.99
C ASP A 376 -19.27 15.24 -5.91
N GLN A 377 -18.09 15.08 -5.37
CA GLN A 377 -16.92 14.65 -6.11
C GLN A 377 -16.90 13.12 -6.19
N GLN A 378 -16.97 12.62 -7.39
CA GLN A 378 -17.01 11.18 -7.70
C GLN A 378 -15.77 10.77 -8.49
N VAL A 379 -15.40 9.48 -8.36
CA VAL A 379 -14.30 8.87 -9.13
C VAL A 379 -14.66 8.90 -10.62
N PRO A 380 -13.80 9.41 -11.49
CA PRO A 380 -14.01 9.42 -12.94
C PRO A 380 -14.25 8.01 -13.50
N PHE A 381 -15.15 7.91 -14.49
CA PHE A 381 -15.58 6.65 -15.09
C PHE A 381 -14.45 5.80 -15.67
N TRP A 382 -13.40 6.42 -16.15
CA TRP A 382 -12.31 5.76 -16.84
C TRP A 382 -11.40 4.94 -15.91
N TRP A 383 -11.37 5.18 -14.60
CA TRP A 383 -10.68 4.28 -13.67
C TRP A 383 -11.28 2.88 -13.67
N LYS A 384 -12.60 2.78 -13.68
CA LYS A 384 -13.29 1.49 -13.81
C LYS A 384 -12.99 0.83 -15.16
N LYS A 385 -12.96 1.61 -16.26
CA LYS A 385 -12.63 1.14 -17.60
C LYS A 385 -11.23 0.55 -17.71
N LEU A 386 -10.24 1.12 -17.01
CA LEU A 386 -8.90 0.55 -16.92
C LEU A 386 -8.93 -0.84 -16.30
N LEU A 387 -9.70 -1.02 -15.22
CA LEU A 387 -9.82 -2.30 -14.53
C LEU A 387 -10.70 -3.32 -15.27
N ASP A 388 -11.48 -2.89 -16.25
CA ASP A 388 -12.21 -3.76 -17.17
C ASP A 388 -11.31 -4.30 -18.30
N ASP A 389 -10.09 -3.76 -18.50
CA ASP A 389 -9.09 -4.31 -19.44
C ASP A 389 -8.22 -5.37 -18.76
N PRO A 390 -8.34 -6.67 -19.16
CA PRO A 390 -7.54 -7.75 -18.57
C PRO A 390 -6.03 -7.55 -18.74
N SER A 391 -5.59 -6.84 -19.80
CA SER A 391 -4.16 -6.58 -20.00
C SER A 391 -3.64 -5.54 -19.00
N PHE A 392 -4.41 -4.49 -18.70
CA PHE A 392 -4.10 -3.52 -17.67
C PHE A 392 -4.04 -4.20 -16.29
N VAL A 393 -5.02 -5.04 -15.97
CA VAL A 393 -5.05 -5.78 -14.69
C VAL A 393 -3.82 -6.68 -14.56
N LYS A 394 -3.40 -7.36 -15.62
CA LYS A 394 -2.19 -8.18 -15.61
C LYS A 394 -0.92 -7.36 -15.37
N GLU A 395 -0.79 -6.19 -16.02
CA GLU A 395 0.31 -5.25 -15.81
C GLU A 395 0.32 -4.73 -14.36
N MET A 396 -0.85 -4.37 -13.82
CA MET A 396 -1.02 -3.93 -12.44
C MET A 396 -0.61 -5.01 -11.43
N GLN A 397 -0.99 -6.26 -11.66
CA GLN A 397 -0.60 -7.40 -10.82
C GLN A 397 0.91 -7.63 -10.83
N ALA A 398 1.53 -7.58 -12.01
CA ALA A 398 2.98 -7.67 -12.14
C ALA A 398 3.70 -6.52 -11.41
N ARG A 399 3.16 -5.30 -11.52
CA ARG A 399 3.69 -4.11 -10.85
C ARG A 399 3.52 -4.19 -9.33
N TRP A 400 2.39 -4.73 -8.83
CA TRP A 400 2.20 -4.97 -7.41
C TRP A 400 3.24 -5.95 -6.86
N LYS A 401 3.51 -7.05 -7.56
CA LYS A 401 4.59 -7.97 -7.19
C LYS A 401 5.95 -7.26 -7.09
N GLU A 402 6.27 -6.38 -8.05
CA GLU A 402 7.49 -5.55 -8.00
C GLU A 402 7.49 -4.62 -6.77
N TYR A 403 6.39 -3.96 -6.47
CA TYR A 403 6.19 -3.13 -5.30
C TYR A 403 6.49 -3.90 -4.01
N ARG A 404 5.89 -5.09 -3.86
CA ARG A 404 6.04 -5.94 -2.68
C ARG A 404 7.45 -6.52 -2.50
N LEU A 405 8.21 -6.65 -3.59
CA LEU A 405 9.63 -7.02 -3.56
C LEU A 405 10.56 -5.81 -3.35
N GLY A 406 10.04 -4.60 -3.48
CA GLY A 406 10.78 -3.34 -3.41
C GLY A 406 10.35 -2.45 -2.24
N ALA A 407 10.03 -1.19 -2.56
CA ALA A 407 9.73 -0.17 -1.55
C ALA A 407 8.51 -0.49 -0.69
N TYR A 408 7.55 -1.24 -1.20
CA TYR A 408 6.35 -1.66 -0.46
C TYR A 408 6.50 -3.04 0.22
N SER A 409 7.71 -3.57 0.37
CA SER A 409 7.93 -4.76 1.22
C SER A 409 7.64 -4.42 2.69
N ASP A 410 7.17 -5.39 3.47
CA ASP A 410 6.86 -5.20 4.89
C ASP A 410 8.06 -4.62 5.65
N ALA A 411 9.24 -5.16 5.41
CA ALA A 411 10.48 -4.71 6.05
C ALA A 411 10.83 -3.25 5.70
N ASN A 412 10.65 -2.83 4.43
CA ASN A 412 10.97 -1.46 4.04
C ASN A 412 9.91 -0.47 4.54
N ILE A 413 8.63 -0.83 4.54
CA ILE A 413 7.56 -0.01 5.12
C ILE A 413 7.83 0.20 6.60
N GLU A 414 8.12 -0.87 7.35
CA GLU A 414 8.40 -0.77 8.77
C GLU A 414 9.65 0.07 9.07
N ALA A 415 10.74 -0.16 8.33
CA ALA A 415 11.96 0.62 8.46
C ALA A 415 11.73 2.11 8.17
N THR A 416 10.91 2.44 7.15
CA THR A 416 10.57 3.82 6.81
C THR A 416 9.75 4.47 7.91
N ILE A 417 8.72 3.81 8.43
CA ILE A 417 7.90 4.30 9.55
C ILE A 417 8.78 4.53 10.78
N ASN A 418 9.61 3.58 11.14
CA ASN A 418 10.49 3.70 12.32
C ASN A 418 11.46 4.88 12.16
N ARG A 419 12.10 5.04 11.01
CA ARG A 419 13.00 6.17 10.75
C ARG A 419 12.30 7.52 10.85
N LEU A 420 11.12 7.67 10.24
CA LEU A 420 10.33 8.92 10.33
C LEU A 420 9.87 9.20 11.76
N THR A 421 9.51 8.16 12.51
CA THR A 421 9.13 8.25 13.92
C THR A 421 10.32 8.68 14.78
N ASP A 422 11.48 8.06 14.57
CA ASP A 422 12.71 8.39 15.31
C ASP A 422 13.16 9.84 15.05
N GLU A 423 13.05 10.31 13.79
CA GLU A 423 13.34 11.71 13.44
C GLU A 423 12.49 12.69 14.24
N LEU A 424 11.20 12.39 14.43
CA LEU A 424 10.25 13.24 15.16
C LEU A 424 10.36 13.14 16.68
N THR A 425 10.81 12.01 17.22
CA THR A 425 10.82 11.78 18.67
C THR A 425 12.16 12.07 19.34
N SER A 426 13.28 11.81 18.66
CA SER A 426 14.63 11.85 19.25
C SER A 426 15.03 13.21 19.83
N GLY A 427 14.53 14.32 19.27
CA GLY A 427 14.78 15.69 19.76
C GLY A 427 13.62 16.28 20.56
N GLY A 428 12.61 15.48 20.98
CA GLY A 428 11.48 15.94 21.78
C GLY A 428 10.48 16.82 21.03
N ALA A 429 10.48 16.78 19.68
CA ALA A 429 9.61 17.63 18.87
C ALA A 429 8.13 17.26 19.04
N ILE A 430 7.81 15.96 19.19
CA ILE A 430 6.44 15.47 19.44
C ILE A 430 5.93 16.02 20.77
N ASP A 431 6.73 15.96 21.83
CA ASP A 431 6.33 16.42 23.17
C ASP A 431 6.05 17.93 23.18
N ARG A 432 6.93 18.73 22.54
CA ARG A 432 6.72 20.17 22.41
C ARG A 432 5.48 20.50 21.58
N ASN A 433 5.26 19.76 20.47
CA ASN A 433 4.09 19.94 19.64
C ASN A 433 2.81 19.59 20.42
N GLU A 434 2.82 18.52 21.22
CA GLU A 434 1.68 18.13 22.07
C GLU A 434 1.43 19.20 23.18
N GLN A 435 2.47 19.73 23.80
CA GLN A 435 2.32 20.84 24.75
C GLN A 435 1.64 22.04 24.11
N ALA A 436 2.01 22.38 22.86
CA ALA A 436 1.45 23.52 22.15
C ALA A 436 0.00 23.32 21.70
N TRP A 437 -0.38 22.13 21.27
CA TRP A 437 -1.64 21.91 20.53
C TRP A 437 -2.63 20.95 21.21
N LYS A 438 -2.20 20.12 22.15
CA LYS A 438 -3.05 19.14 22.86
C LYS A 438 -3.85 18.25 21.89
N MET A 439 -3.14 17.48 21.06
CA MET A 439 -3.74 16.72 19.98
C MET A 439 -4.15 15.29 20.38
N PHE A 440 -3.39 14.65 21.30
CA PHE A 440 -3.67 13.26 21.69
C PHE A 440 -4.86 13.16 22.64
N GLY A 441 -5.58 12.03 22.58
CA GLY A 441 -6.82 11.83 23.33
C GLY A 441 -8.01 12.71 22.88
N ARG A 442 -7.83 13.56 21.88
CA ARG A 442 -8.85 14.50 21.38
C ARG A 442 -9.22 14.15 19.93
N ALA A 443 -10.51 13.99 19.67
CA ALA A 443 -11.00 13.85 18.30
C ALA A 443 -10.80 15.14 17.50
N VAL A 444 -10.16 15.04 16.36
CA VAL A 444 -10.02 16.10 15.36
C VAL A 444 -10.57 15.54 14.04
N TRP A 445 -11.55 16.22 13.45
CA TRP A 445 -12.07 15.75 12.17
C TRP A 445 -10.93 15.65 11.13
N PRO A 446 -10.85 14.56 10.36
CA PRO A 446 -11.77 13.43 10.26
C PRO A 446 -11.29 12.15 10.99
N ASN A 447 -10.62 12.25 12.15
CA ASN A 447 -10.08 11.05 12.80
C ASN A 447 -11.13 9.96 13.00
N TYR A 448 -10.84 8.76 12.51
CA TYR A 448 -11.50 7.53 12.91
C TYR A 448 -10.92 7.02 14.24
N TYR A 449 -9.60 6.86 14.29
CA TYR A 449 -8.88 6.48 15.50
C TYR A 449 -8.39 7.71 16.27
N VAL A 450 -8.42 7.63 17.59
CA VAL A 450 -7.92 8.67 18.49
C VAL A 450 -7.04 8.04 19.56
N GLY A 451 -5.73 8.05 19.32
CA GLY A 451 -4.71 7.59 20.26
C GLY A 451 -4.50 8.56 21.42
N ASN A 452 -4.16 8.04 22.59
CA ASN A 452 -3.83 8.85 23.76
C ASN A 452 -2.35 9.28 23.78
N SER A 453 -1.55 8.72 22.88
CA SER A 453 -0.13 9.01 22.71
C SER A 453 0.28 8.93 21.26
N TYR A 454 1.47 9.46 20.94
CA TYR A 454 2.08 9.31 19.62
C TYR A 454 2.31 7.82 19.27
N ALA A 455 2.75 7.04 20.25
CA ALA A 455 2.96 5.60 20.07
C ALA A 455 1.67 4.86 19.68
N ASP A 456 0.52 5.24 20.26
CA ASP A 456 -0.78 4.65 19.90
C ASP A 456 -1.13 4.94 18.44
N GLU A 457 -0.88 6.15 17.96
CA GLU A 457 -1.14 6.56 16.57
C GLU A 457 -0.24 5.81 15.58
N ILE A 458 1.04 5.62 15.91
CA ILE A 458 1.98 4.85 15.09
C ILE A 458 1.62 3.35 15.08
N ASN A 459 1.23 2.79 16.23
CA ASN A 459 0.79 1.39 16.31
C ASN A 459 -0.48 1.15 15.49
N TYR A 460 -1.46 2.07 15.56
CA TYR A 460 -2.65 2.01 14.72
C TYR A 460 -2.29 2.03 13.23
N LEU A 461 -1.44 2.95 12.80
CA LEU A 461 -0.97 3.06 11.42
C LEU A 461 -0.34 1.75 10.92
N LYS A 462 0.58 1.17 11.72
CA LYS A 462 1.25 -0.10 11.38
C LYS A 462 0.24 -1.26 11.26
N GLN A 463 -0.68 -1.38 12.21
CA GLN A 463 -1.71 -2.43 12.18
C GLN A 463 -2.65 -2.28 11.00
N TRP A 464 -3.06 -1.05 10.69
CA TRP A 464 -3.91 -0.77 9.55
C TRP A 464 -3.22 -1.15 8.23
N ILE A 465 -1.95 -0.75 8.04
CA ILE A 465 -1.15 -1.08 6.86
C ILE A 465 -0.99 -2.60 6.71
N SER A 466 -0.70 -3.32 7.80
CA SER A 466 -0.57 -4.79 7.75
C SER A 466 -1.84 -5.47 7.23
N LYS A 467 -3.02 -5.07 7.72
CA LYS A 467 -4.31 -5.58 7.25
C LYS A 467 -4.56 -5.21 5.78
N ARG A 468 -4.22 -3.98 5.39
CA ARG A 468 -4.39 -3.52 4.01
C ARG A 468 -3.52 -4.30 3.03
N LEU A 469 -2.27 -4.56 3.39
CA LEU A 469 -1.37 -5.39 2.60
C LEU A 469 -1.91 -6.81 2.42
N ALA A 470 -2.41 -7.43 3.49
CA ALA A 470 -3.01 -8.76 3.41
C ALA A 470 -4.18 -8.79 2.40
N PHE A 471 -5.06 -7.78 2.43
CA PHE A 471 -6.16 -7.67 1.47
C PHE A 471 -5.64 -7.52 0.04
N LEU A 472 -4.73 -6.57 -0.24
CA LEU A 472 -4.21 -6.32 -1.58
C LEU A 472 -3.43 -7.52 -2.11
N ASP A 473 -2.58 -8.14 -1.29
CA ASP A 473 -1.83 -9.35 -1.65
C ASP A 473 -2.79 -10.48 -2.05
N SER A 474 -3.89 -10.66 -1.31
CA SER A 474 -4.91 -11.68 -1.62
C SER A 474 -5.61 -11.46 -2.97
N LYS A 475 -5.64 -10.22 -3.49
CA LYS A 475 -6.33 -9.83 -4.73
C LYS A 475 -5.39 -9.67 -5.92
N LEU A 476 -4.17 -9.19 -5.67
CA LEU A 476 -3.25 -8.76 -6.72
C LEU A 476 -2.09 -9.73 -6.96
N LEU A 477 -1.65 -10.50 -5.95
CA LEU A 477 -0.62 -11.51 -6.18
C LEU A 477 -1.24 -12.72 -6.89
N VAL A 478 -1.09 -12.74 -8.20
CA VAL A 478 -1.53 -13.88 -9.03
C VAL A 478 -0.69 -15.09 -8.66
N ARG A 479 -1.34 -16.19 -8.37
CA ARG A 479 -0.67 -17.48 -8.29
C ARG A 479 -0.29 -17.91 -9.70
N GLU A 480 1.00 -18.05 -9.93
CA GLU A 480 1.46 -18.86 -11.04
C GLU A 480 1.05 -20.31 -10.76
N ALA A 481 0.73 -21.07 -11.81
CA ALA A 481 0.51 -22.51 -11.65
C ALA A 481 1.75 -23.13 -10.98
N ASP A 482 1.54 -24.08 -10.10
CA ASP A 482 2.66 -24.80 -9.49
C ASP A 482 3.50 -25.47 -10.58
N ALA A 483 4.79 -25.19 -10.58
CA ALA A 483 5.72 -25.79 -11.53
C ALA A 483 5.89 -27.30 -11.26
N SER A 484 5.79 -27.66 -9.98
CA SER A 484 5.84 -29.03 -9.46
C SER A 484 5.29 -29.05 -8.04
N THR A 485 5.08 -30.24 -7.50
CA THR A 485 4.75 -30.43 -6.08
C THR A 485 5.88 -31.18 -5.38
N GLU A 486 6.18 -30.78 -4.15
CA GLU A 486 7.21 -31.39 -3.31
C GLU A 486 6.67 -31.73 -1.95
N PRO A 487 6.86 -32.99 -1.47
CA PRO A 487 6.52 -33.37 -0.11
C PRO A 487 7.34 -32.56 0.90
N LEU A 488 6.71 -32.18 2.02
CA LEU A 488 7.36 -31.58 3.15
C LEU A 488 7.53 -32.62 4.26
N THR A 489 8.76 -32.80 4.69
CA THR A 489 9.03 -33.68 5.82
C THR A 489 8.55 -33.01 7.10
N LEU A 490 7.58 -33.63 7.77
CA LEU A 490 7.17 -33.20 9.10
C LEU A 490 8.25 -33.56 10.12
N SER A 491 8.51 -32.68 11.07
CA SER A 491 9.41 -33.01 12.18
C SER A 491 8.82 -34.17 13.02
N ALA A 492 9.66 -34.95 13.66
CA ALA A 492 9.21 -36.06 14.48
C ALA A 492 8.23 -35.63 15.62
N ASP A 493 8.39 -34.36 16.07
CA ASP A 493 7.54 -33.77 17.11
C ASP A 493 6.20 -33.25 16.56
N ALA A 494 6.03 -33.18 15.24
CA ALA A 494 4.79 -32.72 14.62
C ALA A 494 3.70 -33.79 14.67
N CYS A 495 4.06 -35.08 14.55
CA CYS A 495 3.13 -36.20 14.65
C CYS A 495 2.92 -36.61 16.11
N ASN A 496 1.66 -36.72 16.51
CA ASN A 496 1.27 -37.03 17.89
C ASN A 496 0.47 -38.33 18.04
N ALA A 497 0.18 -39.02 16.94
CA ALA A 497 -0.52 -40.32 16.98
C ALA A 497 0.06 -41.27 15.94
N ASP A 498 0.06 -42.57 16.34
CA ASP A 498 0.39 -43.69 15.48
C ASP A 498 -0.91 -44.40 15.09
N VAL A 499 -1.29 -44.29 13.79
CA VAL A 499 -2.58 -44.79 13.25
C VAL A 499 -2.42 -45.75 12.08
N VAL A 500 -1.18 -46.15 11.74
CA VAL A 500 -0.93 -47.06 10.60
C VAL A 500 -0.21 -48.31 11.11
N VAL A 501 -0.80 -49.46 10.94
CA VAL A 501 -0.19 -50.75 11.29
C VAL A 501 0.80 -51.15 10.21
N GLU A 502 2.04 -51.46 10.58
CA GLU A 502 3.06 -52.09 9.77
C GLU A 502 3.17 -53.61 10.02
N ALA A 503 3.89 -54.33 9.15
CA ALA A 503 3.97 -55.79 9.20
C ALA A 503 4.63 -56.30 10.49
N THR A 504 5.63 -55.61 10.98
CA THR A 504 6.36 -55.94 12.22
C THR A 504 7.05 -54.72 12.84
N PRO A 505 6.92 -54.51 14.10
CA PRO A 505 6.05 -55.17 15.07
C PRO A 505 4.64 -54.62 14.91
N SER A 506 3.67 -55.48 14.95
CA SER A 506 2.26 -55.25 14.66
C SER A 506 1.61 -54.12 15.48
N LYS A 507 0.31 -54.12 15.58
CA LYS A 507 -0.58 -53.21 16.31
C LYS A 507 -0.13 -52.72 17.69
N SER A 508 0.87 -53.38 18.33
CA SER A 508 1.41 -52.96 19.63
C SER A 508 2.04 -51.54 19.62
N HIS A 509 2.35 -51.00 18.45
CA HIS A 509 2.84 -49.65 18.28
C HIS A 509 1.75 -48.61 18.04
N ILE A 510 0.51 -49.01 17.83
CA ILE A 510 -0.60 -48.10 17.64
C ILE A 510 -0.93 -47.43 18.97
N THR A 511 -0.71 -46.14 19.04
CA THR A 511 -1.04 -45.35 20.22
C THR A 511 -2.49 -44.87 20.22
N SER A 512 -3.10 -44.71 19.03
CA SER A 512 -4.49 -44.30 18.88
C SER A 512 -5.09 -44.88 17.59
N PRO A 513 -6.13 -45.75 17.64
CA PRO A 513 -6.85 -46.13 16.45
C PRO A 513 -7.53 -44.94 15.85
N ILE A 514 -7.66 -44.92 14.52
CA ILE A 514 -8.27 -43.79 13.82
C ILE A 514 -9.79 -43.68 14.10
N ASP A 515 -10.43 -44.85 14.32
CA ASP A 515 -11.85 -44.95 14.65
C ASP A 515 -12.10 -46.11 15.61
N SER A 516 -12.35 -45.81 16.88
CA SER A 516 -12.65 -46.73 17.95
C SER A 516 -11.77 -47.98 18.02
N TRP A 517 -11.96 -48.94 17.12
CA TRP A 517 -11.26 -50.21 17.03
C TRP A 517 -10.66 -50.46 15.61
N ARG A 518 -10.74 -49.53 14.68
CA ARG A 518 -10.26 -49.65 13.30
C ARG A 518 -9.15 -48.65 13.02
N THR A 519 -8.19 -49.06 12.20
CA THR A 519 -7.13 -48.16 11.74
C THR A 519 -6.61 -48.61 10.37
N PHE A 520 -5.78 -47.77 9.72
CA PHE A 520 -5.11 -48.14 8.51
C PHE A 520 -3.99 -49.14 8.70
N TYR A 521 -3.55 -49.77 7.62
CA TYR A 521 -2.38 -50.63 7.57
C TYR A 521 -1.53 -50.33 6.34
N SER A 522 -0.26 -50.70 6.40
CA SER A 522 0.67 -50.58 5.28
C SER A 522 0.56 -51.77 4.31
N GLN A 523 1.06 -51.61 3.09
CA GLN A 523 1.16 -52.67 2.11
C GLN A 523 2.06 -53.82 2.54
N ASP A 524 2.91 -53.63 3.56
CA ASP A 524 3.67 -54.72 4.16
C ASP A 524 2.79 -55.72 4.96
N VAL A 525 1.66 -55.25 5.49
CA VAL A 525 0.67 -56.13 6.13
C VAL A 525 -0.13 -56.88 5.05
N ARG A 526 -0.67 -56.14 4.09
CA ARG A 526 -1.39 -56.68 2.91
C ARG A 526 -1.31 -55.68 1.76
N SER A 527 -0.85 -56.12 0.59
CA SER A 527 -0.68 -55.27 -0.57
C SER A 527 -1.98 -54.61 -1.05
N THR A 528 -3.14 -55.28 -0.92
CA THR A 528 -4.44 -54.75 -1.27
C THR A 528 -5.03 -53.94 -0.11
N GLY A 529 -5.37 -52.69 -0.35
CA GLY A 529 -5.99 -51.80 0.65
C GLY A 529 -5.04 -51.17 1.68
N GLY A 530 -3.72 -51.47 1.60
CA GLY A 530 -2.72 -50.84 2.45
C GLY A 530 -2.20 -49.55 1.91
N LEU A 531 -1.75 -48.65 2.80
CA LEU A 531 -0.95 -47.48 2.41
C LEU A 531 0.41 -47.92 1.88
N PRO A 532 1.04 -47.15 0.97
CA PRO A 532 2.33 -47.52 0.38
C PRO A 532 3.40 -47.82 1.43
N ALA A 533 4.11 -48.93 1.29
CA ALA A 533 5.09 -49.37 2.28
C ALA A 533 6.25 -48.40 2.48
N ASP A 534 6.66 -47.67 1.43
CA ASP A 534 7.68 -46.63 1.47
C ASP A 534 7.14 -45.25 1.85
N GLY A 535 5.83 -45.16 2.18
CA GLY A 535 5.14 -43.94 2.52
C GLY A 535 5.03 -42.92 1.38
N LYS A 536 5.43 -43.27 0.15
CA LYS A 536 5.30 -42.34 -1.00
C LYS A 536 3.95 -42.50 -1.66
N LEU A 537 3.23 -41.40 -1.76
CA LEU A 537 1.89 -41.35 -2.31
C LEU A 537 1.79 -40.21 -3.34
N VAL A 538 1.12 -40.49 -4.44
CA VAL A 538 0.73 -39.43 -5.41
C VAL A 538 -0.80 -39.40 -5.44
N SER A 539 -1.38 -38.24 -5.17
CA SER A 539 -2.84 -38.06 -5.17
C SER A 539 -3.44 -38.12 -6.57
N ALA A 540 -4.76 -38.23 -6.66
CA ALA A 540 -5.50 -38.16 -7.92
C ALA A 540 -5.21 -36.85 -8.69
N SER A 541 -4.99 -35.73 -7.98
CA SER A 541 -4.61 -34.42 -8.53
C SER A 541 -3.12 -34.30 -8.88
N LYS A 542 -2.32 -35.38 -8.76
CA LYS A 542 -0.88 -35.46 -9.05
C LYS A 542 0.01 -34.74 -8.04
N VAL A 543 -0.46 -34.50 -6.84
CA VAL A 543 0.38 -33.97 -5.75
C VAL A 543 1.14 -35.13 -5.11
N ALA A 544 2.45 -35.00 -4.99
CA ALA A 544 3.32 -35.98 -4.34
C ALA A 544 3.35 -35.74 -2.83
N TYR A 545 3.25 -36.82 -2.04
CA TYR A 545 3.29 -36.81 -0.59
C TYR A 545 4.30 -37.84 -0.05
N GLN A 546 4.87 -37.52 1.11
CA GLN A 546 5.63 -38.44 1.93
C GLN A 546 4.89 -38.59 3.28
N LEU A 547 4.36 -39.78 3.54
CA LEU A 547 3.73 -40.13 4.80
C LEU A 547 4.79 -40.31 5.91
N GLY A 548 4.36 -40.21 7.17
CA GLY A 548 5.23 -40.42 8.32
C GLY A 548 5.75 -41.86 8.40
N ASP A 549 6.81 -42.04 9.20
CA ASP A 549 7.37 -43.38 9.54
C ASP A 549 6.33 -44.15 10.31
N TYR A 550 5.87 -45.28 9.75
CA TYR A 550 4.78 -46.11 10.35
C TYR A 550 5.18 -46.79 11.69
N ALA A 551 6.48 -46.89 11.94
CA ALA A 551 6.97 -47.41 13.23
C ALA A 551 7.00 -46.36 14.36
N LYS A 552 6.47 -45.16 14.10
CA LYS A 552 6.41 -44.05 15.04
C LYS A 552 5.07 -43.32 14.92
N ASN A 553 4.87 -42.26 15.70
CA ASN A 553 3.77 -41.32 15.43
C ASN A 553 3.85 -40.84 13.99
N ASN A 554 2.81 -41.10 13.20
CA ASN A 554 2.80 -40.94 11.77
C ASN A 554 1.76 -39.95 11.26
N VAL A 555 0.90 -39.40 12.13
CA VAL A 555 -0.09 -38.37 11.79
C VAL A 555 -0.20 -37.31 12.89
N VAL A 556 -0.73 -36.15 12.47
CA VAL A 556 -1.21 -35.13 13.41
C VAL A 556 -2.69 -35.38 13.66
N ALA A 557 -2.99 -35.93 14.83
CA ALA A 557 -4.36 -36.21 15.29
C ALA A 557 -4.90 -35.01 16.08
N MET A 558 -6.13 -34.58 15.77
CA MET A 558 -6.76 -33.41 16.37
C MET A 558 -8.19 -33.72 16.82
N ALA A 559 -8.41 -33.63 18.11
CA ALA A 559 -9.73 -33.71 18.73
C ALA A 559 -10.36 -32.32 18.94
N SER A 560 -11.45 -32.24 19.68
CA SER A 560 -12.20 -31.00 19.86
C SER A 560 -11.36 -29.85 20.42
N ASN A 561 -11.32 -28.71 19.72
CA ASN A 561 -10.61 -27.49 20.09
C ASN A 561 -9.07 -27.61 20.17
N ASP A 562 -8.50 -28.70 19.67
CA ASP A 562 -7.05 -28.84 19.61
C ASP A 562 -6.44 -27.83 18.64
N GLN A 563 -5.29 -27.30 19.03
CA GLN A 563 -4.43 -26.49 18.17
C GLN A 563 -3.07 -27.18 18.06
N HIS A 564 -2.57 -27.33 16.87
CA HIS A 564 -1.29 -27.95 16.59
C HIS A 564 -0.44 -27.10 15.65
N ARG A 565 0.84 -26.94 15.99
CA ARG A 565 1.79 -26.20 15.16
C ARG A 565 2.75 -27.17 14.48
N ILE A 566 2.85 -27.05 13.15
CA ILE A 566 3.81 -27.77 12.33
C ILE A 566 4.89 -26.76 11.92
N SER A 567 6.14 -27.03 12.30
CA SER A 567 7.29 -26.22 11.88
C SER A 567 8.05 -26.92 10.77
N PHE A 568 8.53 -26.16 9.80
CA PHE A 568 9.39 -26.70 8.75
C PHE A 568 10.86 -26.59 9.16
N ALA A 569 11.67 -27.58 8.76
CA ALA A 569 13.10 -27.60 9.09
C ALA A 569 13.87 -26.40 8.54
N GLN A 570 13.42 -25.84 7.42
CA GLN A 570 13.92 -24.61 6.81
C GLN A 570 12.72 -23.85 6.22
N PRO A 571 12.74 -22.50 6.24
CA PRO A 571 11.71 -21.72 5.58
C PRO A 571 11.67 -21.99 4.08
N ILE A 572 10.47 -22.18 3.54
CA ILE A 572 10.22 -22.62 2.16
C ILE A 572 9.42 -21.59 1.37
N ALA A 573 9.71 -21.45 0.08
CA ALA A 573 8.83 -20.76 -0.85
C ALA A 573 7.72 -21.71 -1.30
N ALA A 574 6.47 -21.25 -1.32
CA ALA A 574 5.33 -22.03 -1.78
C ALA A 574 4.26 -21.11 -2.40
N ASN A 575 3.61 -21.58 -3.47
CA ASN A 575 2.37 -20.99 -3.96
C ASN A 575 1.15 -21.58 -3.24
N THR A 576 1.22 -22.87 -2.98
CA THR A 576 0.13 -23.65 -2.38
C THR A 576 0.71 -24.57 -1.32
N ILE A 577 -0.02 -24.74 -0.22
CA ILE A 577 0.20 -25.82 0.74
C ILE A 577 -0.93 -26.83 0.55
N TYR A 578 -0.58 -28.09 0.36
CA TYR A 578 -1.51 -29.20 0.24
C TYR A 578 -1.48 -30.03 1.54
N LEU A 579 -2.64 -30.16 2.16
CA LEU A 579 -2.82 -31.05 3.33
C LEU A 579 -3.48 -32.35 2.85
N LEU A 580 -2.83 -33.48 3.11
CA LEU A 580 -3.43 -34.81 2.95
C LEU A 580 -4.02 -35.23 4.29
N ALA A 581 -5.33 -35.33 4.38
CA ALA A 581 -6.00 -35.51 5.65
C ALA A 581 -7.26 -36.37 5.52
N THR A 582 -7.76 -36.88 6.64
CA THR A 582 -9.08 -37.49 6.76
C THR A 582 -9.70 -37.19 8.11
N SER A 583 -10.98 -37.47 8.26
CA SER A 583 -11.73 -37.31 9.51
C SER A 583 -12.43 -38.60 9.89
N THR A 584 -12.80 -38.73 11.17
CA THR A 584 -13.64 -39.83 11.68
C THR A 584 -14.77 -39.27 12.54
N ALA A 585 -15.83 -40.06 12.72
CA ALA A 585 -17.06 -39.62 13.38
C ALA A 585 -17.71 -38.41 12.71
N GLY A 586 -17.68 -38.40 11.39
CA GLY A 586 -18.16 -37.33 10.52
C GLY A 586 -17.06 -36.39 10.03
N ALA A 587 -17.41 -35.51 9.12
CA ALA A 587 -16.47 -34.52 8.59
C ALA A 587 -16.04 -33.52 9.69
N SER A 588 -14.81 -33.01 9.60
CA SER A 588 -14.28 -31.97 10.49
C SER A 588 -13.94 -30.70 9.74
N THR A 589 -13.92 -29.60 10.46
CA THR A 589 -13.51 -28.29 9.97
C THR A 589 -12.22 -27.86 10.64
N LEU A 590 -11.18 -27.60 9.86
CA LEU A 590 -9.90 -27.08 10.35
C LEU A 590 -9.71 -25.61 9.95
N GLY A 591 -9.30 -24.79 10.92
CA GLY A 591 -8.69 -23.50 10.68
C GLY A 591 -7.19 -23.68 10.42
N VAL A 592 -6.67 -23.08 9.36
CA VAL A 592 -5.26 -23.17 8.99
C VAL A 592 -4.69 -21.76 8.89
N VAL A 593 -3.62 -21.51 9.64
CA VAL A 593 -2.85 -20.27 9.59
C VAL A 593 -1.45 -20.60 9.09
N LEU A 594 -0.99 -19.91 8.05
CA LEU A 594 0.36 -20.04 7.51
C LEU A 594 1.27 -19.05 8.25
N ASN A 595 2.37 -19.58 8.84
CA ASN A 595 3.33 -18.79 9.60
C ASN A 595 4.57 -18.53 8.74
N TYR A 596 4.93 -17.25 8.55
CA TYR A 596 6.05 -16.84 7.69
C TYR A 596 7.34 -16.63 8.47
N GLU A 597 8.48 -16.70 7.77
CA GLU A 597 9.83 -16.51 8.33
C GLU A 597 10.01 -15.14 8.98
N ASP A 598 9.34 -14.12 8.44
CA ASP A 598 9.37 -12.74 8.93
C ASP A 598 8.54 -12.50 10.21
N GLY A 599 7.98 -13.56 10.79
CA GLY A 599 7.15 -13.49 11.99
C GLY A 599 5.68 -13.10 11.74
N THR A 600 5.30 -12.82 10.51
CA THR A 600 3.90 -12.57 10.15
C THR A 600 3.15 -13.88 9.93
N SER A 601 1.82 -13.80 9.90
CA SER A 601 0.95 -14.96 9.63
C SER A 601 -0.12 -14.58 8.61
N SER A 602 -0.65 -15.58 7.88
CA SER A 602 -1.84 -15.40 7.05
C SER A 602 -3.07 -15.15 7.90
N GLU A 603 -4.15 -14.66 7.28
CA GLU A 603 -5.48 -14.85 7.85
C GLU A 603 -5.79 -16.35 7.94
N GLU A 604 -6.65 -16.72 8.88
CA GLU A 604 -7.06 -18.09 9.04
C GLU A 604 -7.92 -18.54 7.86
N CYS A 605 -7.47 -19.56 7.14
CA CYS A 605 -8.23 -20.24 6.11
C CYS A 605 -8.97 -21.43 6.71
N THR A 606 -10.23 -21.63 6.38
CA THR A 606 -11.03 -22.76 6.82
C THR A 606 -11.09 -23.83 5.75
N VAL A 607 -10.75 -25.06 6.09
CA VAL A 607 -10.85 -26.24 5.19
C VAL A 607 -11.76 -27.29 5.80
N SER A 608 -12.50 -28.01 4.95
CA SER A 608 -13.32 -29.14 5.33
C SER A 608 -12.59 -30.46 5.05
N VAL A 609 -12.45 -31.28 6.06
CA VAL A 609 -11.83 -32.60 5.98
C VAL A 609 -12.95 -33.64 6.10
N ARG A 610 -13.17 -34.41 5.03
CA ARG A 610 -14.24 -35.40 4.96
C ARG A 610 -13.94 -36.62 5.82
N ASP A 611 -15.03 -37.36 6.17
CA ASP A 611 -14.92 -38.63 6.90
C ASP A 611 -14.21 -39.67 6.02
N TRP A 612 -13.35 -40.49 6.61
CA TRP A 612 -12.55 -41.50 5.94
C TRP A 612 -13.38 -42.60 5.26
N SER A 613 -14.57 -42.85 5.77
CA SER A 613 -15.51 -43.82 5.25
C SER A 613 -16.54 -43.14 4.36
N VAL A 614 -16.45 -43.36 3.07
CA VAL A 614 -17.42 -42.82 2.10
C VAL A 614 -18.29 -43.93 1.54
N PRO A 615 -19.63 -43.76 1.47
CA PRO A 615 -20.51 -44.72 0.88
C PRO A 615 -20.29 -44.81 -0.64
N ASP A 616 -20.08 -43.67 -1.31
CA ASP A 616 -19.83 -43.54 -2.73
C ASP A 616 -18.73 -42.52 -3.00
N LEU A 617 -17.86 -42.82 -4.00
CA LEU A 617 -16.82 -41.91 -4.46
C LEU A 617 -17.45 -40.71 -5.19
N GLN A 618 -17.00 -39.51 -4.89
CA GLN A 618 -17.51 -38.26 -5.48
C GLN A 618 -16.51 -37.60 -6.44
N GLY A 619 -15.30 -38.18 -6.54
CA GLY A 619 -14.27 -37.72 -7.46
C GLY A 619 -13.35 -36.62 -6.89
N ASP A 620 -13.53 -36.25 -5.61
CA ASP A 620 -12.68 -35.29 -4.87
C ASP A 620 -11.75 -35.99 -3.89
N GLU A 621 -11.71 -37.33 -3.88
CA GLU A 621 -10.83 -38.14 -3.07
C GLU A 621 -9.38 -38.07 -3.62
N ALA A 622 -8.44 -37.80 -2.74
CA ALA A 622 -7.02 -37.74 -3.11
C ALA A 622 -6.40 -39.13 -3.29
N TYR A 623 -6.76 -40.06 -2.41
CA TYR A 623 -6.30 -41.43 -2.46
C TYR A 623 -7.41 -42.37 -1.97
N THR A 624 -7.73 -43.40 -2.75
CA THR A 624 -8.88 -44.29 -2.55
C THR A 624 -8.47 -45.75 -2.48
N GLY A 625 -9.43 -46.62 -2.22
CA GLY A 625 -9.19 -48.05 -2.23
C GLY A 625 -8.49 -48.59 -0.99
N LEU A 626 -8.51 -47.79 0.09
CA LEU A 626 -7.95 -48.23 1.36
C LEU A 626 -8.91 -49.15 2.13
N GLY A 627 -8.35 -50.10 2.86
CA GLY A 627 -9.00 -50.94 3.85
C GLY A 627 -8.64 -50.52 5.28
N PHE A 628 -9.16 -51.27 6.22
CA PHE A 628 -8.75 -51.12 7.63
C PHE A 628 -8.32 -52.48 8.23
N ILE A 629 -7.61 -52.39 9.35
CA ILE A 629 -7.37 -53.51 10.25
C ILE A 629 -8.08 -53.24 11.58
N SER A 630 -8.70 -54.26 12.16
CA SER A 630 -9.25 -54.24 13.49
C SER A 630 -8.12 -54.41 14.51
N ILE A 631 -7.96 -53.47 15.40
CA ILE A 631 -6.96 -53.57 16.49
C ILE A 631 -7.36 -54.54 17.61
N GLU A 632 -8.64 -54.98 17.63
CA GLU A 632 -9.14 -55.93 18.64
C GLU A 632 -8.82 -57.37 18.29
N ASN A 633 -9.04 -57.76 17.01
CA ASN A 633 -8.93 -59.13 16.56
C ASN A 633 -8.01 -59.34 15.34
N GLU A 634 -7.31 -58.27 14.88
CA GLU A 634 -6.39 -58.24 13.74
C GLU A 634 -7.04 -58.61 12.39
N GLU A 635 -8.39 -58.59 12.29
CA GLU A 635 -9.09 -58.84 11.05
C GLU A 635 -8.92 -57.69 10.07
N LEU A 636 -8.57 -58.01 8.84
CA LEU A 636 -8.44 -57.06 7.72
C LEU A 636 -9.79 -56.93 6.97
N SER A 637 -10.15 -55.68 6.70
CA SER A 637 -11.36 -55.36 5.92
C SER A 637 -11.31 -55.96 4.52
N ASP A 638 -12.42 -56.53 4.05
CA ASP A 638 -12.64 -56.88 2.65
C ASP A 638 -13.32 -55.75 1.85
N ARG A 639 -13.55 -54.59 2.50
CA ARG A 639 -14.14 -53.38 1.87
C ARG A 639 -13.08 -52.34 1.76
N PHE A 640 -12.82 -51.89 0.50
CA PHE A 640 -11.76 -50.94 0.17
C PHE A 640 -12.36 -49.58 -0.21
N ARG A 641 -13.08 -48.94 0.72
CA ARG A 641 -13.83 -47.72 0.52
C ARG A 641 -13.36 -46.55 1.43
N TYR A 642 -12.22 -46.74 2.06
CA TYR A 642 -11.65 -45.70 2.91
C TYR A 642 -10.73 -44.83 2.07
N CYS A 643 -10.69 -43.52 2.40
CA CYS A 643 -10.05 -42.50 1.56
C CYS A 643 -9.26 -41.52 2.38
N LEU A 644 -8.26 -40.91 1.72
CA LEU A 644 -7.64 -39.66 2.14
C LEU A 644 -8.08 -38.54 1.20
N PHE A 645 -8.18 -37.33 1.74
CA PHE A 645 -8.63 -36.14 1.03
C PHE A 645 -7.54 -35.10 1.00
N GLU A 646 -7.54 -34.26 -0.06
CA GLU A 646 -6.58 -33.21 -0.27
C GLU A 646 -7.26 -31.85 -0.08
N ASN A 647 -6.60 -30.96 0.65
CA ASN A 647 -7.03 -29.58 0.81
C ASN A 647 -5.90 -28.65 0.39
N ALA A 648 -6.18 -27.79 -0.60
CA ALA A 648 -5.22 -26.82 -1.12
C ALA A 648 -5.42 -25.45 -0.44
N ILE A 649 -4.35 -24.89 0.12
CA ILE A 649 -4.33 -23.62 0.85
C ILE A 649 -3.36 -22.67 0.17
N ALA A 650 -3.86 -21.51 -0.18
CA ALA A 650 -3.06 -20.47 -0.80
C ALA A 650 -1.95 -19.96 0.12
N ALA A 651 -0.72 -19.96 -0.34
CA ALA A 651 0.39 -19.27 0.32
C ALA A 651 0.73 -17.95 -0.39
N ASN A 652 1.35 -17.02 0.36
CA ASN A 652 1.86 -15.80 -0.25
C ASN A 652 3.17 -16.14 -1.00
N PRO A 653 3.22 -15.98 -2.34
CA PRO A 653 4.34 -16.46 -3.15
C PRO A 653 5.64 -15.68 -2.98
N ILE A 654 5.60 -14.52 -2.32
CA ILE A 654 6.78 -13.68 -2.07
C ILE A 654 7.37 -13.86 -0.67
N LYS A 655 6.67 -14.58 0.24
CA LYS A 655 7.10 -14.84 1.62
C LYS A 655 7.51 -16.30 1.77
N LYS A 656 8.55 -16.53 2.56
CA LYS A 656 8.92 -17.90 2.93
C LYS A 656 8.11 -18.36 4.13
N LEU A 657 7.57 -19.56 4.03
CA LEU A 657 6.84 -20.22 5.10
C LEU A 657 7.80 -20.89 6.08
N ALA A 658 7.63 -20.60 7.37
CA ALA A 658 8.33 -21.27 8.48
C ALA A 658 7.53 -22.46 9.05
N GLY A 659 6.21 -22.48 8.79
CA GLY A 659 5.33 -23.53 9.28
C GLY A 659 3.86 -23.18 9.14
N LEU A 660 3.01 -23.97 9.78
CA LEU A 660 1.57 -23.73 9.83
C LEU A 660 1.00 -24.06 11.19
N THR A 661 -0.11 -23.44 11.54
CA THR A 661 -0.90 -23.71 12.75
C THR A 661 -2.25 -24.24 12.30
N LEU A 662 -2.60 -25.42 12.81
CA LEU A 662 -3.89 -26.08 12.58
C LEU A 662 -4.75 -25.91 13.83
N THR A 663 -6.03 -25.59 13.66
CA THR A 663 -7.00 -25.55 14.77
C THR A 663 -8.26 -26.30 14.35
N ARG A 664 -8.62 -27.33 15.12
CA ARG A 664 -9.87 -28.05 14.87
C ARG A 664 -11.05 -27.23 15.40
N LYS A 665 -11.93 -26.77 14.51
CA LYS A 665 -13.04 -25.87 14.81
C LYS A 665 -14.34 -26.60 15.15
N SER A 666 -14.67 -27.64 14.40
CA SER A 666 -15.94 -28.37 14.59
C SER A 666 -15.94 -29.73 13.87
N GLY A 667 -16.93 -30.56 14.16
CA GLY A 667 -17.18 -31.84 13.47
C GLY A 667 -16.49 -33.03 14.11
N GLY A 668 -16.02 -33.98 13.29
CA GLY A 668 -15.32 -35.21 13.70
C GLY A 668 -13.86 -34.99 14.12
N ASN A 669 -13.12 -36.05 14.43
CA ASN A 669 -11.69 -35.97 14.72
C ASN A 669 -10.91 -35.91 13.39
N ALA A 670 -9.99 -34.96 13.27
CA ALA A 670 -9.17 -34.80 12.07
C ALA A 670 -7.79 -35.46 12.22
N TYR A 671 -7.30 -36.03 11.13
CA TYR A 671 -5.99 -36.67 11.03
C TYR A 671 -5.28 -36.15 9.80
N VAL A 672 -4.17 -35.44 9.97
CA VAL A 672 -3.32 -34.93 8.89
C VAL A 672 -2.14 -35.87 8.71
N PHE A 673 -2.08 -36.54 7.56
CA PHE A 673 -1.10 -37.58 7.20
C PHE A 673 0.18 -37.01 6.61
N ALA A 674 0.06 -35.97 5.77
CA ALA A 674 1.20 -35.34 5.11
C ALA A 674 0.89 -33.92 4.69
N VAL A 675 1.95 -33.16 4.45
CA VAL A 675 1.90 -31.81 3.90
C VAL A 675 2.81 -31.77 2.67
N SER A 676 2.36 -31.11 1.64
CA SER A 676 3.18 -30.85 0.43
C SER A 676 3.09 -29.39 0.04
N ARG A 677 4.07 -28.92 -0.73
CA ARG A 677 4.05 -27.57 -1.31
C ARG A 677 3.94 -27.60 -2.83
N GLY A 678 3.25 -26.64 -3.38
CA GLY A 678 3.39 -26.24 -4.77
C GLY A 678 4.59 -25.32 -4.92
N VAL A 679 5.53 -25.68 -5.78
CA VAL A 679 6.75 -24.94 -6.03
C VAL A 679 6.46 -23.80 -7.00
N PRO A 680 6.70 -22.51 -6.67
CA PRO A 680 6.51 -21.40 -7.58
C PRO A 680 7.36 -21.53 -8.85
N GLN A 681 6.80 -21.16 -10.02
CA GLN A 681 7.61 -21.03 -11.24
C GLN A 681 8.71 -19.99 -11.01
N GLY A 682 9.97 -20.37 -11.23
CA GLY A 682 11.11 -19.49 -10.97
C GLY A 682 11.66 -19.50 -9.54
N ALA A 683 11.02 -20.23 -8.61
CA ALA A 683 11.57 -20.47 -7.25
C ALA A 683 12.59 -21.63 -7.18
N THR A 684 13.08 -22.10 -8.31
CA THR A 684 14.29 -22.92 -8.28
C THR A 684 15.35 -22.09 -7.56
N GLY A 685 15.74 -22.57 -6.40
CA GLY A 685 16.74 -21.94 -5.54
C GLY A 685 17.88 -21.46 -6.40
N VAL A 686 18.55 -20.40 -5.98
CA VAL A 686 19.75 -19.89 -6.60
C VAL A 686 20.64 -21.10 -6.92
N ALA A 687 20.34 -21.76 -8.04
CA ALA A 687 21.34 -22.52 -8.76
C ALA A 687 22.37 -21.46 -9.05
N ASN A 688 23.59 -21.64 -8.56
CA ASN A 688 24.74 -20.89 -9.01
C ASN A 688 24.62 -20.79 -10.53
N VAL A 689 24.06 -19.69 -11.03
CA VAL A 689 24.14 -19.35 -12.44
C VAL A 689 25.62 -19.16 -12.62
N SER A 690 26.23 -20.15 -13.24
CA SER A 690 27.59 -20.05 -13.68
C SER A 690 27.69 -18.75 -14.48
N ASP A 691 28.48 -17.83 -13.98
CA ASP A 691 28.64 -16.44 -14.36
C ASP A 691 29.30 -16.28 -15.76
N ASN A 692 28.84 -17.03 -16.76
CA ASN A 692 29.50 -17.17 -18.07
C ASN A 692 28.70 -16.62 -19.26
N GLN A 693 27.69 -15.76 -19.03
CA GLN A 693 27.15 -14.92 -20.11
C GLN A 693 27.66 -13.48 -19.94
N PRO A 694 28.22 -12.85 -20.97
CA PRO A 694 28.75 -11.49 -20.89
C PRO A 694 27.58 -10.50 -20.67
N ARG A 695 27.43 -10.04 -19.43
CA ARG A 695 26.49 -9.00 -19.06
C ARG A 695 27.12 -7.64 -19.32
N THR A 696 26.46 -6.79 -20.08
CA THR A 696 26.90 -5.39 -20.25
C THR A 696 26.21 -4.51 -19.21
N VAL A 697 26.98 -3.60 -18.61
CA VAL A 697 26.43 -2.59 -17.69
C VAL A 697 25.64 -1.56 -18.48
N THR A 698 24.39 -1.35 -18.10
CA THR A 698 23.50 -0.37 -18.76
C THR A 698 23.42 0.96 -18.01
N ALA A 699 23.62 0.94 -16.68
CA ALA A 699 23.60 2.15 -15.87
C ALA A 699 24.29 1.95 -14.51
N TYR A 700 24.79 3.04 -13.95
CA TYR A 700 25.20 3.15 -12.55
C TYR A 700 24.28 4.11 -11.82
N PHE A 701 24.01 3.85 -10.55
CA PHE A 701 23.25 4.73 -9.67
C PHE A 701 23.98 4.86 -8.34
N THR A 702 23.98 6.03 -7.75
CA THR A 702 24.43 6.27 -6.38
C THR A 702 23.46 5.65 -5.38
N ALA A 703 23.82 5.61 -4.11
CA ALA A 703 22.95 5.08 -3.03
C ALA A 703 21.62 5.85 -2.91
N ASP A 704 21.60 7.11 -3.30
CA ASP A 704 20.47 8.04 -3.34
C ASP A 704 19.72 8.02 -4.70
N GLY A 705 20.03 7.04 -5.57
CA GLY A 705 19.30 6.80 -6.81
C GLY A 705 19.67 7.70 -7.99
N ILE A 706 20.71 8.52 -7.89
CA ILE A 706 21.17 9.38 -8.99
C ILE A 706 21.91 8.56 -10.03
N LYS A 707 21.47 8.60 -11.28
CA LYS A 707 22.14 7.93 -12.39
C LYS A 707 23.46 8.63 -12.74
N THR A 708 24.54 7.83 -12.87
CA THR A 708 25.88 8.32 -13.23
C THR A 708 26.42 7.55 -14.42
N ALA A 709 27.32 8.19 -15.18
CA ALA A 709 27.97 7.57 -16.34
C ALA A 709 29.01 6.50 -15.91
N THR A 710 29.61 6.69 -14.76
CA THR A 710 30.61 5.80 -14.16
C THR A 710 30.37 5.67 -12.67
N PRO A 711 30.87 4.61 -12.02
CA PRO A 711 30.75 4.48 -10.57
C PRO A 711 31.43 5.64 -9.84
N VAL A 712 30.80 6.15 -8.78
CA VAL A 712 31.35 7.21 -7.92
C VAL A 712 31.79 6.64 -6.58
N LYS A 713 32.63 7.36 -5.85
CA LYS A 713 33.10 6.93 -4.50
C LYS A 713 31.90 6.69 -3.57
N GLY A 714 31.92 5.53 -2.90
CA GLY A 714 30.85 5.08 -2.02
C GLY A 714 30.03 3.92 -2.60
N LEU A 715 28.81 3.71 -2.09
CA LEU A 715 27.91 2.65 -2.56
C LEU A 715 27.27 3.04 -3.89
N ASN A 716 27.38 2.13 -4.88
CA ASN A 716 26.74 2.26 -6.18
C ASN A 716 25.86 1.04 -6.46
N ILE A 717 24.78 1.23 -7.22
CA ILE A 717 23.95 0.17 -7.79
C ILE A 717 24.26 0.11 -9.28
N VAL A 718 24.71 -1.03 -9.74
CA VAL A 718 25.01 -1.30 -11.16
C VAL A 718 23.84 -2.04 -11.76
N ARG A 719 23.28 -1.53 -12.85
CA ARG A 719 22.23 -2.20 -13.61
C ARG A 719 22.82 -2.84 -14.87
N TYR A 720 22.41 -4.07 -15.15
CA TYR A 720 22.89 -4.87 -16.29
C TYR A 720 21.82 -4.99 -17.39
N SER A 721 22.26 -5.41 -18.59
CA SER A 721 21.40 -5.58 -19.77
C SER A 721 20.31 -6.67 -19.61
N ASP A 722 20.48 -7.59 -18.67
CA ASP A 722 19.49 -8.62 -18.33
C ASP A 722 18.45 -8.14 -17.31
N GLY A 723 18.45 -6.85 -16.93
CA GLY A 723 17.56 -6.27 -15.95
C GLY A 723 17.99 -6.47 -14.49
N SER A 724 19.04 -7.28 -14.25
CA SER A 724 19.57 -7.50 -12.90
C SER A 724 20.34 -6.28 -12.39
N SER A 725 20.49 -6.18 -11.05
CA SER A 725 21.25 -5.12 -10.41
C SER A 725 22.22 -5.68 -9.37
N LYS A 726 23.38 -5.04 -9.21
CA LYS A 726 24.38 -5.40 -8.20
C LYS A 726 24.83 -4.18 -7.42
N LYS A 727 24.99 -4.31 -6.12
CA LYS A 727 25.61 -3.28 -5.27
C LYS A 727 27.12 -3.41 -5.31
N ILE A 728 27.83 -2.31 -5.57
CA ILE A 728 29.29 -2.24 -5.51
C ILE A 728 29.71 -1.06 -4.63
N VAL A 729 30.82 -1.19 -3.93
CA VAL A 729 31.43 -0.10 -3.16
C VAL A 729 32.72 0.29 -3.83
N VAL A 730 32.79 1.56 -4.24
CA VAL A 730 34.01 2.17 -4.80
C VAL A 730 34.74 2.90 -3.67
N LYS A 731 36.00 2.50 -3.42
CA LYS A 731 36.82 3.05 -2.34
C LYS A 731 37.41 4.41 -2.68
#